data_d2e7f24731a16bac345ccbe786d66828
#
_entry.id   d2e7f24731a16bac345ccbe786d66828
#
_cell.length_a   1.000
_cell.length_b   1.000
_cell.length_c   1.000
_cell.angle_alpha   90.00
_cell.angle_beta   90.00
_cell.angle_gamma   90.00
#
_symmetry.space_group_name_H-M   'P 1'
#
loop_
_entity.id
_entity.type
_entity.pdbx_description
1 polymer ?
#
loop_
_entity_poly.entity_id
_entity_poly.type
_entity_poly.pdbx_seq_one_letter_code
_entity_poly.pdbx_strand_id
1 'polypeptide(L)'
;MNKRINERSWTFYPASFYEKKEIDSAVTLQKPFNKMKEISLCYAASEDDDEGTYFTWSKVVSNALDLEKYLAFQVLEYVLLDAPGAPLKQALLDAGIGVDIYGGFEDGILQPSFEVTTKGARQEQREVFVETIEATLRKLAEEGLQKRSLLAGLNSLQFRLKEGDFGRWPKGLMYGLDLFDSWLYDDNAAFLLLETQDAMDELYKKAEGSYFEQLIKECLIDNSFGVVAMAVPKVGLDAENEEKTAEKLRVYKDSLSKEEIEEIVRHTKELKEYQETPSTKEELETIPMLTRADIKRDVLPLYNEERSMDGVKVLFHEMSTKKIGYLELVFDADFADLSELPYLSLLKQILGVVAAGEYSYTELMDEVNIHTGGIDPGFVVLQPETGRPTVRFSFRIKAFYHELETAVNLTAKMMYQSDLANEKRLLEIIGETRSQLYERLKSAGHNTSIKRASSYHSESGYLNEIMTGISFYEFLNDLYDHFEERKGMIIEKLRAVSNQLFNKRALLVSFTADKEGYDVLKKAMDTFIRQMPDEPFVKADWNMPLEKKNEGICCASQIQFVGRTGNYKDAGLPFRGSLLVLQNILNYDYLWIRLRVKGGAYGCMSGFGRDGDCYMVSYLDPKLAETNEVYDNLPEYLEQFDQDERSMDRYVIGAISEMDIPKNPAALGVRGLTAYLSGITREQLQKERDEVIDTDAKEIRALVPYAKAVLSNNCLCVVGNENKIKENSSLFTTVRSL
;
A
#
# COMPACT_ATOMS: atom_id res chain seq x y z
N MET A 1 25.37 18.48 -12.99
CA MET A 1 24.70 18.89 -11.76
C MET A 1 25.38 18.32 -10.51
N ASN A 2 25.62 17.01 -10.41
CA ASN A 2 26.25 16.40 -9.21
C ASN A 2 27.67 16.89 -8.85
N LYS A 3 28.47 17.35 -9.80
CA LYS A 3 29.86 17.78 -9.50
C LYS A 3 29.95 19.10 -8.70
N ARG A 4 29.05 20.05 -8.93
CA ARG A 4 29.04 21.33 -8.21
C ARG A 4 28.47 21.24 -6.77
N ILE A 5 27.54 20.32 -6.54
CA ILE A 5 26.98 20.06 -5.21
C ILE A 5 28.03 19.36 -4.35
N ASN A 6 28.71 18.35 -4.88
CA ASN A 6 29.77 17.64 -4.14
C ASN A 6 30.96 18.53 -3.75
N GLU A 7 31.43 19.41 -4.62
CA GLU A 7 32.59 20.27 -4.30
C GLU A 7 32.28 21.35 -3.24
N ARG A 8 31.03 21.83 -3.12
CA ARG A 8 30.63 22.80 -2.10
C ARG A 8 30.24 22.18 -0.76
N SER A 9 29.59 21.04 -0.75
CA SER A 9 29.18 20.37 0.50
C SER A 9 30.37 19.84 1.30
N TRP A 10 31.44 19.39 0.65
CA TRP A 10 32.64 18.89 1.31
C TRP A 10 33.56 19.99 1.89
N THR A 11 33.45 21.23 1.43
CA THR A 11 34.27 22.35 1.93
C THR A 11 33.69 23.06 3.16
N PHE A 12 32.40 22.95 3.43
CA PHE A 12 31.73 23.66 4.53
C PHE A 12 31.62 22.88 5.85
N TYR A 13 31.68 21.56 5.83
CA TYR A 13 31.48 20.69 7.00
C TYR A 13 32.72 20.20 7.76
N PRO A 14 33.99 20.33 7.28
CA PRO A 14 35.10 19.64 7.92
C PRO A 14 35.63 20.24 9.20
N ALA A 15 35.43 21.53 9.46
CA ALA A 15 36.22 22.21 10.51
C ALA A 15 35.61 22.15 11.92
N SER A 16 34.32 21.89 12.09
CA SER A 16 33.63 21.98 13.39
C SER A 16 33.19 20.63 13.99
N PHE A 17 33.38 19.51 13.30
CA PHE A 17 32.88 18.21 13.75
C PHE A 17 33.95 17.15 14.02
N TYR A 18 35.24 17.49 14.07
CA TYR A 18 36.32 16.51 14.25
C TYR A 18 36.89 16.46 15.68
N GLU A 19 36.06 16.05 16.64
CA GLU A 19 36.55 15.14 17.66
C GLU A 19 36.20 13.72 17.20
N LYS A 20 37.16 12.98 16.65
CA LYS A 20 37.00 11.55 16.39
C LYS A 20 36.92 10.85 17.75
N LYS A 21 35.69 10.64 18.24
CA LYS A 21 35.46 9.68 19.32
C LYS A 21 35.40 8.31 18.68
N GLU A 22 36.26 7.41 19.12
CA GLU A 22 36.07 5.99 18.87
C GLU A 22 34.82 5.56 19.65
N ILE A 23 33.72 5.40 18.94
CA ILE A 23 32.50 4.85 19.49
C ILE A 23 32.44 3.39 19.03
N ASP A 24 32.45 2.46 19.99
CA ASP A 24 32.13 1.07 19.68
C ASP A 24 30.62 0.99 19.39
N SER A 25 30.29 0.92 18.10
CA SER A 25 28.92 0.77 17.58
C SER A 25 28.68 -0.64 17.03
N ALA A 26 29.57 -1.59 17.31
CA ALA A 26 29.45 -2.95 16.82
C ALA A 26 28.17 -3.63 17.35
N VAL A 27 27.37 -4.17 16.44
CA VAL A 27 26.22 -5.01 16.80
C VAL A 27 26.73 -6.41 17.12
N THR A 28 26.60 -6.81 18.38
CA THR A 28 27.05 -8.12 18.83
C THR A 28 25.99 -9.19 18.60
N LEU A 29 26.43 -10.39 18.22
CA LEU A 29 25.52 -11.53 18.07
C LEU A 29 24.89 -11.92 19.42
N GLN A 30 23.58 -12.06 19.44
CA GLN A 30 22.86 -12.69 20.54
C GLN A 30 23.20 -14.19 20.57
N LYS A 31 23.63 -14.68 21.72
CA LYS A 31 23.89 -16.12 21.89
C LYS A 31 22.62 -16.94 21.80
N PRO A 32 22.65 -18.11 21.16
CA PRO A 32 21.51 -19.01 21.10
C PRO A 32 20.95 -19.34 22.49
N PHE A 33 19.65 -19.50 22.58
CA PHE A 33 18.98 -19.93 23.79
C PHE A 33 19.11 -21.44 23.96
N ASN A 34 19.20 -21.92 25.21
CA ASN A 34 19.21 -23.36 25.49
C ASN A 34 17.85 -24.04 25.26
N LYS A 35 16.78 -23.25 25.27
CA LYS A 35 15.40 -23.65 24.92
C LYS A 35 14.66 -22.44 24.37
N MET A 36 13.63 -22.67 23.58
CA MET A 36 12.75 -21.61 23.15
C MET A 36 12.21 -20.82 24.34
N LYS A 37 12.16 -19.50 24.20
CA LYS A 37 11.54 -18.61 25.18
C LYS A 37 10.04 -18.48 24.94
N GLU A 38 9.32 -18.25 26.02
CA GLU A 38 7.89 -17.98 25.99
C GLU A 38 7.63 -16.57 26.53
N ILE A 39 6.84 -15.79 25.82
CA ILE A 39 6.47 -14.42 26.17
C ILE A 39 4.93 -14.31 26.10
N SER A 40 4.35 -13.69 27.11
CA SER A 40 2.93 -13.35 27.10
C SER A 40 2.75 -11.86 27.33
N LEU A 41 1.96 -11.22 26.48
CA LEU A 41 1.66 -9.80 26.48
C LEU A 41 0.13 -9.60 26.45
N CYS A 42 -0.32 -8.41 26.83
CA CYS A 42 -1.70 -7.99 26.57
C CYS A 42 -1.69 -6.84 25.57
N TYR A 43 -2.68 -6.79 24.71
CA TYR A 43 -2.97 -5.65 23.85
C TYR A 43 -4.35 -5.07 24.13
N ALA A 44 -4.56 -3.79 23.82
CA ALA A 44 -5.82 -3.13 24.04
C ALA A 44 -6.88 -3.59 23.03
N ALA A 45 -8.05 -3.93 23.51
CA ALA A 45 -9.20 -4.32 22.70
C ALA A 45 -10.46 -3.58 23.18
N SER A 46 -11.43 -3.35 22.28
CA SER A 46 -12.75 -2.85 22.62
C SER A 46 -13.69 -4.00 23.04
N GLU A 47 -14.84 -3.67 23.66
CA GLU A 47 -15.83 -4.69 24.05
C GLU A 47 -16.43 -5.43 22.85
N ASP A 48 -16.49 -4.76 21.70
CA ASP A 48 -17.05 -5.29 20.45
C ASP A 48 -15.98 -5.95 19.55
N ASP A 49 -14.71 -5.99 19.97
CA ASP A 49 -13.58 -6.44 19.15
C ASP A 49 -13.28 -7.92 19.43
N ASP A 50 -13.68 -8.79 18.51
CA ASP A 50 -13.44 -10.25 18.57
C ASP A 50 -12.12 -10.65 17.88
N GLU A 51 -11.07 -9.82 17.99
CA GLU A 51 -9.78 -10.09 17.35
C GLU A 51 -9.09 -11.36 17.87
N GLY A 52 -9.46 -11.85 19.06
CA GLY A 52 -8.91 -13.05 19.66
C GLY A 52 -7.44 -12.91 20.08
N THR A 53 -6.81 -14.04 20.36
CA THR A 53 -5.40 -14.10 20.75
C THR A 53 -4.51 -14.20 19.49
N TYR A 54 -3.37 -13.49 19.54
CA TYR A 54 -2.29 -13.65 18.55
C TYR A 54 -1.25 -14.61 19.12
N PHE A 55 -0.78 -15.55 18.29
CA PHE A 55 0.42 -16.32 18.55
C PHE A 55 1.45 -16.06 17.49
N THR A 56 2.71 -15.92 17.89
CA THR A 56 3.86 -15.86 16.97
C THR A 56 4.88 -16.90 17.40
N TRP A 57 5.25 -17.76 16.48
CA TRP A 57 6.39 -18.67 16.59
C TRP A 57 7.52 -18.11 15.72
N SER A 58 8.70 -17.86 16.31
CA SER A 58 9.83 -17.24 15.63
C SER A 58 11.12 -18.00 15.92
N LYS A 59 11.97 -18.17 14.91
CA LYS A 59 13.30 -18.77 15.00
C LYS A 59 14.33 -17.90 14.31
N VAL A 60 15.46 -17.65 14.98
CA VAL A 60 16.65 -17.08 14.32
C VAL A 60 17.26 -18.15 13.44
N VAL A 61 17.37 -17.92 12.15
CA VAL A 61 17.69 -18.96 11.17
C VAL A 61 19.01 -18.76 10.44
N SER A 62 19.53 -17.53 10.43
CA SER A 62 20.73 -17.20 9.65
C SER A 62 21.53 -16.06 10.29
N ASN A 63 22.54 -15.62 9.55
CA ASN A 63 23.26 -14.37 9.72
C ASN A 63 23.12 -13.59 8.39
N ALA A 64 22.92 -12.29 8.44
CA ALA A 64 22.76 -11.43 7.26
C ALA A 64 23.95 -11.49 6.28
N LEU A 65 25.12 -11.95 6.75
CA LEU A 65 26.32 -12.15 5.92
C LEU A 65 26.39 -13.55 5.24
N ASP A 66 25.41 -14.43 5.50
CA ASP A 66 25.27 -15.73 4.82
C ASP A 66 24.28 -15.58 3.66
N LEU A 67 24.76 -15.09 2.51
CA LEU A 67 23.93 -14.80 1.33
C LEU A 67 23.10 -16.01 0.86
N GLU A 68 23.68 -17.20 0.92
CA GLU A 68 22.99 -18.41 0.45
C GLU A 68 21.76 -18.72 1.31
N LYS A 69 21.93 -18.73 2.65
CA LYS A 69 20.79 -18.94 3.56
C LYS A 69 19.80 -17.78 3.51
N TYR A 70 20.29 -16.55 3.38
CA TYR A 70 19.46 -15.36 3.24
C TYR A 70 18.49 -15.50 2.07
N LEU A 71 18.97 -15.85 0.87
CA LEU A 71 18.14 -16.09 -0.30
C LEU A 71 17.28 -17.37 -0.17
N ALA A 72 17.83 -18.44 0.42
CA ALA A 72 17.10 -19.67 0.62
C ALA A 72 15.88 -19.49 1.54
N PHE A 73 15.99 -18.69 2.59
CA PHE A 73 14.85 -18.40 3.48
C PHE A 73 13.80 -17.50 2.85
N GLN A 74 14.15 -16.61 1.90
CA GLN A 74 13.15 -15.88 1.08
C GLN A 74 12.37 -16.84 0.17
N VAL A 75 13.01 -17.90 -0.34
CA VAL A 75 12.32 -18.97 -1.08
C VAL A 75 11.45 -19.82 -0.16
N LEU A 76 11.94 -20.18 1.04
CA LEU A 76 11.15 -20.93 2.03
C LEU A 76 9.95 -20.16 2.55
N GLU A 77 10.06 -18.84 2.71
CA GLU A 77 8.91 -17.97 3.04
C GLU A 77 7.78 -18.18 2.04
N TYR A 78 8.08 -18.04 0.75
CA TYR A 78 7.10 -18.30 -0.30
C TYR A 78 6.49 -19.70 -0.21
N VAL A 79 7.33 -20.74 -0.14
CA VAL A 79 6.87 -22.14 -0.16
C VAL A 79 6.05 -22.51 1.07
N LEU A 80 6.41 -21.99 2.24
CA LEU A 80 5.82 -22.38 3.54
C LEU A 80 4.62 -21.53 3.95
N LEU A 81 4.56 -20.25 3.51
CA LEU A 81 3.59 -19.27 4.01
C LEU A 81 2.81 -18.52 2.92
N ASP A 82 3.48 -18.06 1.82
CA ASP A 82 2.87 -17.11 0.89
C ASP A 82 2.11 -17.77 -0.24
N ALA A 83 2.61 -18.91 -0.72
CA ALA A 83 1.93 -19.65 -1.80
C ALA A 83 0.51 -20.05 -1.39
N PRO A 84 -0.49 -19.95 -2.29
CA PRO A 84 -1.83 -20.47 -2.00
C PRO A 84 -1.78 -21.94 -1.59
N GLY A 85 -2.38 -22.25 -0.43
CA GLY A 85 -2.29 -23.59 0.16
C GLY A 85 -0.93 -23.94 0.74
N ALA A 86 -0.11 -22.92 1.04
CA ALA A 86 1.15 -23.10 1.73
C ALA A 86 1.00 -23.97 2.98
N PRO A 87 1.88 -24.96 3.18
CA PRO A 87 1.64 -26.05 4.12
C PRO A 87 1.48 -25.61 5.58
N LEU A 88 2.20 -24.60 6.04
CA LEU A 88 2.04 -24.08 7.42
C LEU A 88 0.72 -23.35 7.58
N LYS A 89 0.37 -22.51 6.62
CA LYS A 89 -0.89 -21.77 6.63
C LYS A 89 -2.08 -22.72 6.60
N GLN A 90 -2.06 -23.69 5.70
CA GLN A 90 -3.15 -24.65 5.54
C GLN A 90 -3.31 -25.54 6.78
N ALA A 91 -2.21 -26.03 7.35
CA ALA A 91 -2.25 -26.88 8.53
C ALA A 91 -2.87 -26.18 9.75
N LEU A 92 -2.56 -24.90 9.96
CA LEU A 92 -3.12 -24.10 11.06
C LEU A 92 -4.60 -23.80 10.83
N LEU A 93 -5.01 -23.46 9.61
CA LEU A 93 -6.43 -23.29 9.24
C LEU A 93 -7.24 -24.57 9.42
N ASP A 94 -6.73 -25.71 8.96
CA ASP A 94 -7.38 -27.02 9.10
C ASP A 94 -7.50 -27.45 10.58
N ALA A 95 -6.55 -27.05 11.42
CA ALA A 95 -6.61 -27.25 12.87
C ALA A 95 -7.55 -26.27 13.59
N GLY A 96 -8.15 -25.32 12.88
CA GLY A 96 -9.02 -24.29 13.46
C GLY A 96 -8.29 -23.34 14.41
N ILE A 97 -7.03 -23.02 14.12
CA ILE A 97 -6.18 -22.15 14.92
C ILE A 97 -6.10 -20.78 14.24
N GLY A 98 -6.90 -19.85 14.75
CA GLY A 98 -6.99 -18.51 14.18
C GLY A 98 -7.82 -18.44 12.90
N VAL A 99 -8.01 -17.22 12.44
CA VAL A 99 -8.78 -16.87 11.24
C VAL A 99 -7.89 -16.29 10.14
N ASP A 100 -6.72 -15.78 10.52
CA ASP A 100 -5.70 -15.28 9.59
C ASP A 100 -4.32 -15.77 10.03
N ILE A 101 -3.54 -16.30 9.08
CA ILE A 101 -2.20 -16.81 9.28
C ILE A 101 -1.26 -16.09 8.32
N TYR A 102 -0.22 -15.50 8.87
CA TYR A 102 0.83 -14.80 8.13
C TYR A 102 2.17 -14.98 8.83
N GLY A 103 3.21 -14.48 8.23
CA GLY A 103 4.56 -14.55 8.75
C GLY A 103 5.54 -14.15 7.68
N GLY A 104 6.80 -14.49 7.84
CA GLY A 104 7.80 -14.17 6.87
C GLY A 104 9.21 -14.38 7.37
N PHE A 105 10.13 -13.97 6.52
CA PHE A 105 11.55 -13.91 6.82
C PHE A 105 11.94 -12.46 7.13
N GLU A 106 12.15 -12.16 8.42
CA GLU A 106 12.61 -10.84 8.88
C GLU A 106 14.09 -10.72 8.62
N ASP A 107 14.46 -10.09 7.51
CA ASP A 107 15.80 -10.09 6.92
C ASP A 107 16.62 -8.80 7.14
N GLY A 108 16.00 -7.70 7.58
CA GLY A 108 16.64 -6.40 7.81
C GLY A 108 17.54 -6.30 9.06
N ILE A 109 17.96 -7.42 9.67
CA ILE A 109 18.76 -7.45 10.90
C ILE A 109 19.91 -8.44 10.81
N LEU A 110 20.95 -8.26 11.67
CA LEU A 110 22.16 -9.13 11.67
C LEU A 110 21.84 -10.63 11.81
N GLN A 111 20.83 -10.97 12.59
CA GLN A 111 20.40 -12.35 12.84
C GLN A 111 18.96 -12.54 12.38
N PRO A 112 18.74 -12.73 11.07
CA PRO A 112 17.43 -12.90 10.49
C PRO A 112 16.59 -14.00 11.16
N SER A 113 15.28 -13.76 11.26
CA SER A 113 14.34 -14.72 11.84
C SER A 113 13.26 -15.13 10.85
N PHE A 114 12.80 -16.37 10.99
CA PHE A 114 11.62 -16.89 10.29
C PHE A 114 10.46 -16.95 11.28
N GLU A 115 9.31 -16.40 10.88
CA GLU A 115 8.17 -16.18 11.78
C GLU A 115 6.88 -16.73 11.20
N VAL A 116 6.03 -17.27 12.08
CA VAL A 116 4.67 -17.70 11.77
C VAL A 116 3.74 -17.10 12.83
N THR A 117 2.78 -16.30 12.38
CA THR A 117 1.81 -15.64 13.25
C THR A 117 0.39 -16.07 12.89
N THR A 118 -0.43 -16.31 13.90
CA THR A 118 -1.88 -16.47 13.75
C THR A 118 -2.63 -15.40 14.53
N LYS A 119 -3.73 -14.91 13.96
CA LYS A 119 -4.68 -13.99 14.56
C LYS A 119 -6.03 -14.68 14.79
N GLY A 120 -6.76 -14.27 15.83
CA GLY A 120 -8.10 -14.79 16.10
C GLY A 120 -8.12 -16.19 16.69
N ALA A 121 -7.03 -16.60 17.37
CA ALA A 121 -6.95 -17.87 18.09
C ALA A 121 -7.55 -17.74 19.50
N ARG A 122 -7.85 -18.88 20.13
CA ARG A 122 -8.19 -18.95 21.57
C ARG A 122 -6.92 -19.17 22.39
N GLN A 123 -6.83 -18.54 23.55
CA GLN A 123 -5.63 -18.57 24.41
C GLN A 123 -5.15 -20.00 24.72
N GLU A 124 -6.08 -20.96 24.86
CA GLU A 124 -5.80 -22.36 25.18
C GLU A 124 -5.17 -23.13 24.01
N GLN A 125 -5.20 -22.59 22.81
CA GLN A 125 -4.68 -23.25 21.59
C GLN A 125 -3.17 -23.11 21.41
N ARG A 126 -2.44 -22.42 22.31
CA ARG A 126 -1.00 -22.17 22.19
C ARG A 126 -0.18 -23.44 21.94
N GLU A 127 -0.41 -24.50 22.73
CA GLU A 127 0.34 -25.75 22.58
C GLU A 127 0.04 -26.41 21.24
N VAL A 128 -1.23 -26.45 20.84
CA VAL A 128 -1.66 -27.02 19.54
C VAL A 128 -1.08 -26.21 18.39
N PHE A 129 -0.97 -24.88 18.53
CA PHE A 129 -0.32 -24.01 17.55
C PHE A 129 1.14 -24.43 17.31
N VAL A 130 1.94 -24.55 18.36
CA VAL A 130 3.34 -24.95 18.26
C VAL A 130 3.48 -26.37 17.71
N GLU A 131 2.69 -27.31 18.22
CA GLU A 131 2.70 -28.71 17.76
C GLU A 131 2.35 -28.84 16.28
N THR A 132 1.35 -28.07 15.80
CA THR A 132 0.94 -28.08 14.39
C THR A 132 2.07 -27.57 13.50
N ILE A 133 2.75 -26.48 13.85
CA ILE A 133 3.89 -25.96 13.08
C ILE A 133 5.02 -27.00 13.05
N GLU A 134 5.42 -27.49 14.22
CA GLU A 134 6.55 -28.43 14.29
C GLU A 134 6.26 -29.76 13.61
N ALA A 135 5.03 -30.29 13.73
CA ALA A 135 4.62 -31.51 13.06
C ALA A 135 4.62 -31.33 11.52
N THR A 136 4.13 -30.19 11.04
CA THR A 136 4.14 -29.87 9.61
C THR A 136 5.58 -29.74 9.09
N LEU A 137 6.44 -29.01 9.79
CA LEU A 137 7.85 -28.88 9.40
C LEU A 137 8.58 -30.23 9.40
N ARG A 138 8.36 -31.10 10.41
CA ARG A 138 8.94 -32.46 10.44
C ARG A 138 8.48 -33.28 9.25
N LYS A 139 7.19 -33.25 8.94
CA LYS A 139 6.63 -33.93 7.78
C LYS A 139 7.30 -33.48 6.47
N LEU A 140 7.44 -32.17 6.27
CA LEU A 140 8.08 -31.60 5.08
C LEU A 140 9.58 -31.98 4.99
N ALA A 141 10.29 -31.98 6.13
CA ALA A 141 11.70 -32.38 6.16
C ALA A 141 11.91 -33.89 5.86
N GLU A 142 10.93 -34.75 6.18
CA GLU A 142 10.99 -36.18 5.98
C GLU A 142 10.43 -36.61 4.61
N GLU A 143 9.30 -36.07 4.20
CA GLU A 143 8.60 -36.46 2.95
C GLU A 143 9.09 -35.64 1.73
N GLY A 144 9.76 -34.52 1.95
CA GLY A 144 10.26 -33.59 0.93
C GLY A 144 9.27 -32.47 0.60
N LEU A 145 9.81 -31.36 0.08
CA LEU A 145 9.06 -30.26 -0.47
C LEU A 145 8.57 -30.57 -1.89
N GLN A 146 7.45 -30.01 -2.28
CA GLN A 146 7.01 -30.09 -3.67
C GLN A 146 7.99 -29.32 -4.56
N LYS A 147 8.69 -30.03 -5.45
CA LYS A 147 9.72 -29.45 -6.33
C LYS A 147 9.18 -28.32 -7.20
N ARG A 148 7.90 -28.40 -7.58
CA ARG A 148 7.24 -27.37 -8.39
C ARG A 148 7.08 -26.07 -7.62
N SER A 149 6.59 -26.10 -6.38
CA SER A 149 6.46 -24.92 -5.52
C SER A 149 7.83 -24.30 -5.17
N LEU A 150 8.84 -25.16 -5.00
CA LEU A 150 10.19 -24.70 -4.79
C LEU A 150 10.75 -23.95 -6.02
N LEU A 151 10.52 -24.49 -7.22
CA LEU A 151 10.90 -23.83 -8.47
C LEU A 151 10.14 -22.52 -8.68
N ALA A 152 8.86 -22.48 -8.34
CA ALA A 152 8.04 -21.27 -8.39
C ALA A 152 8.60 -20.19 -7.47
N GLY A 153 8.97 -20.51 -6.23
CA GLY A 153 9.60 -19.59 -5.29
C GLY A 153 10.95 -19.06 -5.80
N LEU A 154 11.81 -19.93 -6.33
CA LEU A 154 13.10 -19.55 -6.93
C LEU A 154 12.90 -18.61 -8.12
N ASN A 155 12.00 -18.92 -9.03
CA ASN A 155 11.73 -18.09 -10.21
C ASN A 155 11.12 -16.73 -9.83
N SER A 156 10.20 -16.70 -8.88
CA SER A 156 9.60 -15.47 -8.36
C SER A 156 10.67 -14.56 -7.75
N LEU A 157 11.55 -15.11 -6.93
CA LEU A 157 12.67 -14.36 -6.34
C LEU A 157 13.62 -13.85 -7.44
N GLN A 158 14.01 -14.71 -8.37
CA GLN A 158 14.91 -14.32 -9.47
C GLN A 158 14.29 -13.22 -10.35
N PHE A 159 12.99 -13.32 -10.65
CA PHE A 159 12.29 -12.29 -11.42
C PHE A 159 12.32 -10.94 -10.68
N ARG A 160 11.98 -10.92 -9.39
CA ARG A 160 12.01 -9.74 -8.53
C ARG A 160 13.40 -9.08 -8.52
N LEU A 161 14.46 -9.85 -8.35
CA LEU A 161 15.84 -9.35 -8.35
C LEU A 161 16.25 -8.77 -9.73
N LYS A 162 15.87 -9.40 -10.83
CA LYS A 162 16.17 -8.92 -12.20
C LYS A 162 15.39 -7.67 -12.59
N GLU A 163 14.11 -7.62 -12.26
CA GLU A 163 13.24 -6.46 -12.54
C GLU A 163 13.70 -5.25 -11.71
N GLY A 164 13.94 -5.45 -10.41
CA GLY A 164 14.28 -4.40 -9.46
C GLY A 164 13.23 -3.30 -9.48
N ASP A 165 11.96 -3.66 -9.42
CA ASP A 165 10.84 -2.74 -9.31
C ASP A 165 10.41 -2.63 -7.85
N PHE A 166 10.53 -1.44 -7.30
CA PHE A 166 10.17 -1.12 -5.91
C PHE A 166 8.91 -0.24 -5.84
N GLY A 167 8.07 -0.28 -6.88
CA GLY A 167 6.84 0.50 -6.97
C GLY A 167 7.11 2.01 -6.93
N ARG A 168 6.59 2.69 -5.90
CA ARG A 168 6.74 4.14 -5.72
C ARG A 168 8.10 4.58 -5.14
N TRP A 169 8.87 3.65 -4.61
CA TRP A 169 10.13 3.98 -3.96
C TRP A 169 11.26 4.16 -4.98
N PRO A 170 12.09 5.19 -4.82
CA PRO A 170 13.25 5.38 -5.71
C PRO A 170 14.19 4.18 -5.65
N LYS A 171 14.50 3.60 -6.81
CA LYS A 171 15.34 2.41 -6.93
C LYS A 171 16.70 2.54 -6.24
N GLY A 172 17.32 3.73 -6.35
CA GLY A 172 18.59 3.99 -5.68
C GLY A 172 18.50 4.04 -4.15
N LEU A 173 17.35 4.46 -3.61
CA LEU A 173 17.10 4.40 -2.18
C LEU A 173 16.99 2.94 -1.71
N MET A 174 16.20 2.13 -2.41
CA MET A 174 16.00 0.73 -2.01
C MET A 174 17.30 -0.07 -2.08
N TYR A 175 18.04 0.04 -3.17
CA TYR A 175 19.37 -0.57 -3.22
C TYR A 175 20.34 -0.01 -2.17
N GLY A 176 20.19 1.27 -1.79
CA GLY A 176 20.96 1.84 -0.69
C GLY A 176 20.60 1.24 0.66
N LEU A 177 19.34 0.89 0.89
CA LEU A 177 18.90 0.18 2.10
C LEU A 177 19.41 -1.27 2.10
N ASP A 178 19.24 -1.98 0.99
CA ASP A 178 19.76 -3.36 0.84
C ASP A 178 21.28 -3.44 1.10
N LEU A 179 22.06 -2.41 0.71
CA LEU A 179 23.47 -2.34 1.03
C LEU A 179 23.74 -2.30 2.54
N PHE A 180 22.90 -1.58 3.30
CA PHE A 180 23.09 -1.45 4.75
C PHE A 180 22.80 -2.74 5.50
N ASP A 181 21.96 -3.64 4.99
CA ASP A 181 21.62 -4.90 5.64
C ASP A 181 22.82 -5.87 5.75
N SER A 182 23.88 -5.61 5.02
CA SER A 182 25.17 -6.31 5.14
C SER A 182 26.32 -5.39 5.55
N TRP A 183 26.40 -4.18 4.98
CA TRP A 183 27.51 -3.25 5.20
C TRP A 183 27.62 -2.75 6.64
N LEU A 184 26.51 -2.60 7.35
CA LEU A 184 26.53 -2.23 8.78
C LEU A 184 27.30 -3.22 9.67
N TYR A 185 27.50 -4.42 9.20
CA TYR A 185 28.09 -5.51 9.97
C TYR A 185 29.49 -5.91 9.47
N ASP A 186 29.79 -5.70 8.18
CA ASP A 186 31.12 -5.96 7.60
C ASP A 186 31.38 -5.00 6.42
N ASP A 187 32.43 -4.18 6.54
CA ASP A 187 32.85 -3.24 5.50
C ASP A 187 33.17 -3.91 4.15
N ASN A 188 33.56 -5.19 4.16
CA ASN A 188 33.85 -5.95 2.93
C ASN A 188 32.60 -6.54 2.28
N ALA A 189 31.46 -6.53 2.96
CA ALA A 189 30.21 -7.11 2.50
C ALA A 189 29.22 -6.08 1.92
N ALA A 190 29.65 -4.85 1.64
CA ALA A 190 28.79 -3.76 1.22
C ALA A 190 27.89 -4.09 0.01
N PHE A 191 28.35 -4.90 -0.94
CA PHE A 191 27.60 -5.27 -2.15
C PHE A 191 27.06 -6.72 -2.11
N LEU A 192 27.18 -7.40 -0.99
CA LEU A 192 26.82 -8.81 -0.86
C LEU A 192 25.40 -9.12 -1.32
N LEU A 193 24.43 -8.31 -0.89
CA LEU A 193 23.01 -8.51 -1.17
C LEU A 193 22.58 -7.99 -2.55
N LEU A 194 23.47 -7.33 -3.31
CA LEU A 194 23.21 -6.94 -4.71
C LEU A 194 23.84 -7.91 -5.71
N GLU A 195 24.88 -8.65 -5.31
CA GLU A 195 25.59 -9.60 -6.17
C GLU A 195 25.06 -11.04 -5.96
N THR A 196 23.78 -11.23 -6.29
CA THR A 196 23.01 -12.43 -5.94
C THR A 196 23.00 -13.54 -7.00
N GLN A 197 23.48 -13.27 -8.23
CA GLN A 197 23.30 -14.19 -9.37
C GLN A 197 23.94 -15.56 -9.14
N ASP A 198 25.19 -15.61 -8.70
CA ASP A 198 25.89 -16.87 -8.50
C ASP A 198 25.26 -17.72 -7.38
N ALA A 199 24.81 -17.06 -6.30
CA ALA A 199 24.10 -17.72 -5.22
C ALA A 199 22.73 -18.27 -5.68
N MET A 200 21.98 -17.54 -6.50
CA MET A 200 20.76 -18.03 -7.12
C MET A 200 21.01 -19.25 -7.99
N ASP A 201 22.03 -19.23 -8.85
CA ASP A 201 22.38 -20.35 -9.72
C ASP A 201 22.75 -21.62 -8.91
N GLU A 202 23.40 -21.45 -7.75
CA GLU A 202 23.68 -22.56 -6.83
C GLU A 202 22.41 -23.06 -6.13
N LEU A 203 21.48 -22.17 -5.73
CA LEU A 203 20.21 -22.57 -5.13
C LEU A 203 19.36 -23.40 -6.09
N TYR A 204 19.32 -23.05 -7.39
CA TYR A 204 18.64 -23.88 -8.40
C TYR A 204 19.21 -25.31 -8.46
N LYS A 205 20.54 -25.47 -8.43
CA LYS A 205 21.17 -26.80 -8.40
C LYS A 205 20.83 -27.56 -7.11
N LYS A 206 20.86 -26.86 -5.97
CA LYS A 206 20.57 -27.45 -4.65
C LYS A 206 19.10 -27.85 -4.48
N ALA A 207 18.19 -27.17 -5.17
CA ALA A 207 16.77 -27.51 -5.20
C ALA A 207 16.46 -28.86 -5.86
N GLU A 208 17.36 -29.40 -6.67
CA GLU A 208 17.24 -30.76 -7.20
C GLU A 208 17.47 -31.84 -6.12
N GLY A 209 18.19 -31.49 -5.06
CA GLY A 209 18.50 -32.36 -3.91
C GLY A 209 17.55 -32.13 -2.72
N SER A 210 18.09 -32.27 -1.51
CA SER A 210 17.36 -32.14 -0.23
C SER A 210 17.87 -30.96 0.62
N TYR A 211 18.44 -29.97 0.00
CA TYR A 211 19.07 -28.82 0.70
C TYR A 211 18.03 -28.03 1.52
N PHE A 212 16.87 -27.74 0.94
CA PHE A 212 15.83 -26.97 1.60
C PHE A 212 15.19 -27.72 2.77
N GLU A 213 15.00 -29.03 2.63
CA GLU A 213 14.56 -29.91 3.71
C GLU A 213 15.59 -29.97 4.85
N GLN A 214 16.88 -29.95 4.54
CA GLN A 214 17.94 -29.86 5.54
C GLN A 214 17.91 -28.52 6.28
N LEU A 215 17.69 -27.41 5.58
CA LEU A 215 17.52 -26.10 6.22
C LEU A 215 16.30 -26.07 7.16
N ILE A 216 15.17 -26.63 6.76
CA ILE A 216 14.00 -26.79 7.63
C ILE A 216 14.39 -27.57 8.89
N LYS A 217 15.07 -28.70 8.74
CA LYS A 217 15.49 -29.52 9.86
C LYS A 217 16.45 -28.79 10.80
N GLU A 218 17.54 -28.25 10.26
CA GLU A 218 18.62 -27.67 11.05
C GLU A 218 18.21 -26.32 11.67
N CYS A 219 17.54 -25.44 10.91
CA CYS A 219 17.27 -24.07 11.32
C CYS A 219 15.89 -23.88 11.97
N LEU A 220 14.90 -24.70 11.65
CA LEU A 220 13.55 -24.55 12.18
C LEU A 220 13.19 -25.62 13.23
N ILE A 221 13.57 -26.89 13.04
CA ILE A 221 13.21 -27.99 13.94
C ILE A 221 14.24 -28.14 15.06
N ASP A 222 15.50 -28.43 14.70
CA ASP A 222 16.56 -28.76 15.65
C ASP A 222 17.18 -27.51 16.33
N ASN A 223 16.66 -26.35 16.04
CA ASN A 223 17.10 -25.05 16.54
C ASN A 223 16.28 -24.61 17.76
N SER A 224 16.92 -24.38 18.89
CA SER A 224 16.26 -23.83 20.11
C SER A 224 16.29 -22.31 20.21
N PHE A 225 16.97 -21.63 19.27
CA PHE A 225 17.09 -20.18 19.28
C PHE A 225 15.82 -19.51 18.70
N GLY A 226 14.83 -19.37 19.53
CA GLY A 226 13.54 -18.82 19.11
C GLY A 226 12.64 -18.45 20.28
N VAL A 227 11.46 -17.92 19.94
CA VAL A 227 10.46 -17.42 20.87
C VAL A 227 9.07 -17.88 20.43
N VAL A 228 8.24 -18.25 21.39
CA VAL A 228 6.78 -18.30 21.21
C VAL A 228 6.19 -17.13 21.97
N ALA A 229 5.61 -16.18 21.25
CA ALA A 229 4.92 -15.04 21.83
C ALA A 229 3.40 -15.22 21.76
N MET A 230 2.72 -14.76 22.81
CA MET A 230 1.26 -14.74 22.89
C MET A 230 0.82 -13.33 23.24
N ALA A 231 -0.05 -12.71 22.43
CA ALA A 231 -0.69 -11.45 22.75
C ALA A 231 -2.20 -11.67 22.96
N VAL A 232 -2.66 -11.34 24.16
CA VAL A 232 -4.05 -11.58 24.60
C VAL A 232 -4.81 -10.26 24.61
N PRO A 233 -6.03 -10.18 24.05
CA PRO A 233 -6.85 -8.98 24.12
C PRO A 233 -7.24 -8.66 25.56
N LYS A 234 -7.17 -7.39 25.94
CA LYS A 234 -7.59 -6.90 27.26
C LYS A 234 -8.41 -5.63 27.09
N VAL A 235 -9.72 -5.74 27.34
CA VAL A 235 -10.62 -4.58 27.36
C VAL A 235 -10.21 -3.62 28.48
N GLY A 236 -10.22 -2.32 28.18
CA GLY A 236 -9.88 -1.26 29.14
C GLY A 236 -8.38 -1.07 29.40
N LEU A 237 -7.49 -1.79 28.70
CA LEU A 237 -6.04 -1.65 28.89
C LEU A 237 -5.54 -0.24 28.59
N ASP A 238 -6.13 0.43 27.60
CA ASP A 238 -5.76 1.81 27.24
C ASP A 238 -6.10 2.78 28.38
N ALA A 239 -7.30 2.69 28.96
CA ALA A 239 -7.69 3.49 30.11
C ALA A 239 -6.78 3.23 31.32
N GLU A 240 -6.42 1.97 31.57
CA GLU A 240 -5.47 1.59 32.64
C GLU A 240 -4.08 2.20 32.40
N ASN A 241 -3.61 2.21 31.16
CA ASN A 241 -2.31 2.78 30.78
C ASN A 241 -2.33 4.32 30.88
N GLU A 242 -3.44 4.95 30.48
CA GLU A 242 -3.63 6.40 30.63
C GLU A 242 -3.63 6.80 32.11
N GLU A 243 -4.35 6.06 32.97
CA GLU A 243 -4.38 6.30 34.43
C GLU A 243 -2.98 6.13 35.04
N LYS A 244 -2.26 5.04 34.70
CA LYS A 244 -0.88 4.82 35.16
C LYS A 244 0.05 5.96 34.73
N THR A 245 -0.10 6.44 33.49
CA THR A 245 0.71 7.55 32.97
C THR A 245 0.37 8.85 33.67
N ALA A 246 -0.92 9.15 33.88
CA ALA A 246 -1.37 10.32 34.60
C ALA A 246 -0.86 10.33 36.05
N GLU A 247 -0.94 9.17 36.74
CA GLU A 247 -0.43 9.02 38.10
C GLU A 247 1.10 9.20 38.15
N LYS A 248 1.84 8.57 37.23
CA LYS A 248 3.29 8.75 37.12
C LYS A 248 3.67 10.21 36.91
N LEU A 249 2.96 10.92 36.04
CA LEU A 249 3.20 12.34 35.78
C LEU A 249 2.81 13.20 36.99
N ARG A 250 1.73 12.85 37.71
CA ARG A 250 1.34 13.52 38.97
C ARG A 250 2.42 13.39 40.03
N VAL A 251 2.88 12.15 40.26
CA VAL A 251 3.93 11.89 41.27
C VAL A 251 5.23 12.63 40.88
N TYR A 252 5.59 12.63 39.59
CA TYR A 252 6.74 13.39 39.11
C TYR A 252 6.56 14.88 39.35
N LYS A 253 5.41 15.46 38.98
CA LYS A 253 5.10 16.88 39.21
C LYS A 253 5.16 17.26 40.68
N ASP A 254 4.60 16.41 41.58
CA ASP A 254 4.60 16.63 43.00
C ASP A 254 6.00 16.50 43.65
N SER A 255 6.94 15.84 42.97
CA SER A 255 8.35 15.74 43.38
C SER A 255 9.21 16.94 43.01
N LEU A 256 8.73 17.78 42.08
CA LEU A 256 9.49 18.93 41.58
C LEU A 256 9.38 20.12 42.55
N SER A 257 10.49 20.82 42.73
CA SER A 257 10.53 22.13 43.39
C SER A 257 9.82 23.20 42.56
N LYS A 258 9.50 24.33 43.18
CA LYS A 258 8.95 25.47 42.44
C LYS A 258 9.89 25.95 41.34
N GLU A 259 11.17 26.00 41.66
CA GLU A 259 12.23 26.44 40.74
C GLU A 259 12.32 25.52 39.50
N GLU A 260 12.24 24.19 39.70
CA GLU A 260 12.26 23.23 38.59
C GLU A 260 10.99 23.34 37.72
N ILE A 261 9.83 23.60 38.32
CA ILE A 261 8.58 23.84 37.57
C ILE A 261 8.70 25.15 36.75
N GLU A 262 9.21 26.21 37.35
CA GLU A 262 9.42 27.49 36.67
C GLU A 262 10.43 27.33 35.50
N GLU A 263 11.44 26.51 35.68
CA GLU A 263 12.42 26.21 34.63
C GLU A 263 11.79 25.41 33.46
N ILE A 264 10.98 24.41 33.76
CA ILE A 264 10.23 23.66 32.72
C ILE A 264 9.29 24.58 31.95
N VAL A 265 8.57 25.48 32.65
CA VAL A 265 7.68 26.47 32.02
C VAL A 265 8.47 27.43 31.12
N ARG A 266 9.64 27.90 31.58
CA ARG A 266 10.52 28.77 30.82
C ARG A 266 11.02 28.10 29.55
N HIS A 267 11.59 26.88 29.66
CA HIS A 267 12.06 26.09 28.51
C HIS A 267 10.93 25.77 27.53
N THR A 268 9.72 25.49 28.02
CA THR A 268 8.56 25.25 27.14
C THR A 268 8.17 26.52 26.36
N LYS A 269 8.26 27.70 26.99
CA LYS A 269 8.02 28.99 26.33
C LYS A 269 9.11 29.28 25.29
N GLU A 270 10.37 29.10 25.66
CA GLU A 270 11.51 29.27 24.76
C GLU A 270 11.44 28.34 23.55
N LEU A 271 11.05 27.09 23.78
CA LEU A 271 10.85 26.12 22.69
C LEU A 271 9.72 26.54 21.75
N LYS A 272 8.58 26.99 22.29
CA LYS A 272 7.48 27.52 21.47
C LYS A 272 7.89 28.74 20.66
N GLU A 273 8.59 29.66 21.29
CA GLU A 273 9.10 30.87 20.65
C GLU A 273 10.12 30.54 19.54
N TYR A 274 11.02 29.59 19.80
CA TYR A 274 11.94 29.05 18.78
C TYR A 274 11.21 28.39 17.60
N GLN A 275 10.18 27.60 17.85
CA GLN A 275 9.37 26.97 16.81
C GLN A 275 8.55 27.97 15.97
N GLU A 276 8.20 29.10 16.54
CA GLU A 276 7.40 30.16 15.89
C GLU A 276 8.24 31.21 15.18
N THR A 277 9.52 31.34 15.56
CA THR A 277 10.43 32.34 15.00
C THR A 277 10.95 31.88 13.64
N PRO A 278 10.66 32.58 12.54
CA PRO A 278 11.20 32.23 11.23
C PRO A 278 12.72 32.37 11.20
N SER A 279 13.40 31.51 10.47
CA SER A 279 14.83 31.67 10.19
C SER A 279 15.09 32.99 9.46
N THR A 280 16.20 33.64 9.78
CA THR A 280 16.59 34.88 9.12
C THR A 280 16.94 34.67 7.65
N LYS A 281 16.91 35.72 6.86
CA LYS A 281 17.26 35.64 5.43
C LYS A 281 18.71 35.18 5.25
N GLU A 282 19.63 35.64 6.08
CA GLU A 282 21.02 35.24 6.05
C GLU A 282 21.21 33.74 6.35
N GLU A 283 20.47 33.20 7.30
CA GLU A 283 20.48 31.76 7.59
C GLU A 283 19.92 30.93 6.42
N LEU A 284 18.80 31.38 5.84
CA LEU A 284 18.19 30.71 4.68
C LEU A 284 19.10 30.75 3.45
N GLU A 285 19.84 31.83 3.23
CA GLU A 285 20.77 31.97 2.09
C GLU A 285 22.00 31.07 2.19
N THR A 286 22.30 30.49 3.37
CA THR A 286 23.37 29.48 3.51
C THR A 286 22.99 28.14 2.84
N ILE A 287 21.70 27.87 2.65
CA ILE A 287 21.21 26.64 2.02
C ILE A 287 21.22 26.83 0.50
N PRO A 288 21.99 26.02 -0.25
CA PRO A 288 21.96 26.08 -1.71
C PRO A 288 20.59 25.62 -2.22
N MET A 289 19.96 26.43 -3.06
CA MET A 289 18.65 26.11 -3.67
C MET A 289 18.74 26.06 -5.18
N LEU A 290 17.90 25.22 -5.78
CA LEU A 290 17.53 25.30 -7.19
C LEU A 290 16.55 26.48 -7.38
N THR A 291 16.49 27.00 -8.58
CA THR A 291 15.55 28.03 -9.00
C THR A 291 14.63 27.49 -10.09
N ARG A 292 13.59 28.21 -10.44
CA ARG A 292 12.71 27.85 -11.56
C ARG A 292 13.45 27.71 -12.90
N ALA A 293 14.59 28.42 -13.08
CA ALA A 293 15.42 28.31 -14.28
C ALA A 293 16.10 26.95 -14.43
N ASP A 294 16.23 26.18 -13.34
CA ASP A 294 16.80 24.84 -13.36
C ASP A 294 15.76 23.76 -13.74
N ILE A 295 14.46 24.12 -13.83
CA ILE A 295 13.36 23.21 -14.15
C ILE A 295 13.24 23.04 -15.67
N LYS A 296 13.15 21.79 -16.13
CA LYS A 296 12.77 21.50 -17.51
C LYS A 296 11.29 21.83 -17.71
N ARG A 297 10.98 22.68 -18.70
CA ARG A 297 9.59 23.04 -19.00
C ARG A 297 8.81 21.93 -19.68
N ASP A 298 9.45 21.11 -20.51
CA ASP A 298 8.76 20.05 -21.24
C ASP A 298 8.22 18.97 -20.32
N VAL A 299 6.94 18.63 -20.50
CA VAL A 299 6.31 17.51 -19.81
C VAL A 299 6.84 16.18 -20.34
N LEU A 300 6.92 15.19 -19.47
CA LEU A 300 7.26 13.82 -19.85
C LEU A 300 6.25 13.31 -20.91
N PRO A 301 6.69 12.80 -22.08
CA PRO A 301 5.78 12.36 -23.13
C PRO A 301 4.85 11.22 -22.68
N LEU A 302 3.71 11.10 -23.33
CA LEU A 302 2.86 9.91 -23.28
C LEU A 302 3.28 9.00 -24.45
N TYR A 303 3.71 7.79 -24.11
CA TYR A 303 4.16 6.80 -25.13
C TYR A 303 2.96 5.96 -25.58
N ASN A 304 1.97 6.60 -26.23
CA ASN A 304 0.75 5.94 -26.66
C ASN A 304 0.72 5.83 -28.17
N GLU A 305 0.71 4.61 -28.70
CA GLU A 305 0.45 4.31 -30.10
C GLU A 305 -0.77 3.40 -30.20
N GLU A 306 -1.83 3.87 -30.84
CA GLU A 306 -3.02 3.04 -31.07
C GLU A 306 -2.78 2.05 -32.21
N ARG A 307 -3.03 0.78 -31.93
CA ARG A 307 -2.98 -0.33 -32.88
C ARG A 307 -4.26 -1.18 -32.76
N SER A 308 -4.37 -2.21 -33.56
CA SER A 308 -5.49 -3.16 -33.51
C SER A 308 -5.01 -4.60 -33.72
N MET A 309 -5.63 -5.54 -33.00
CA MET A 309 -5.49 -6.99 -33.18
C MET A 309 -6.87 -7.62 -33.27
N ASP A 310 -7.25 -8.21 -34.39
CA ASP A 310 -8.56 -8.85 -34.64
C ASP A 310 -9.77 -8.00 -34.19
N GLY A 311 -9.71 -6.68 -34.44
CA GLY A 311 -10.76 -5.73 -34.07
C GLY A 311 -10.70 -5.24 -32.63
N VAL A 312 -9.83 -5.79 -31.78
CA VAL A 312 -9.58 -5.29 -30.44
C VAL A 312 -8.56 -4.15 -30.50
N LYS A 313 -8.85 -3.05 -29.81
CA LYS A 313 -7.94 -1.91 -29.69
C LYS A 313 -6.74 -2.29 -28.82
N VAL A 314 -5.55 -1.89 -29.28
CA VAL A 314 -4.29 -2.06 -28.55
C VAL A 314 -3.64 -0.70 -28.35
N LEU A 315 -3.33 -0.38 -27.13
CA LEU A 315 -2.49 0.77 -26.78
C LEU A 315 -1.08 0.27 -26.54
N PHE A 316 -0.18 0.57 -27.47
CA PHE A 316 1.22 0.15 -27.42
C PHE A 316 2.11 1.25 -26.91
N HIS A 317 2.98 0.91 -25.95
CA HIS A 317 3.95 1.82 -25.36
C HIS A 317 5.35 1.34 -25.70
N GLU A 318 5.93 1.87 -26.81
CA GLU A 318 7.24 1.43 -27.27
C GLU A 318 8.35 1.91 -26.35
N MET A 319 8.98 0.97 -25.66
CA MET A 319 10.10 1.22 -24.74
C MET A 319 11.02 0.01 -24.63
N SER A 320 12.28 0.24 -24.25
CA SER A 320 13.20 -0.85 -23.89
C SER A 320 12.85 -1.38 -22.50
N THR A 321 12.51 -2.67 -22.42
CA THR A 321 12.03 -3.34 -21.20
C THR A 321 12.91 -4.52 -20.77
N LYS A 322 14.11 -4.66 -21.32
CA LYS A 322 15.03 -5.78 -21.03
C LYS A 322 14.38 -7.17 -21.28
N LYS A 323 13.57 -7.29 -22.33
CA LYS A 323 12.83 -8.50 -22.71
C LYS A 323 11.70 -8.91 -21.75
N ILE A 324 11.25 -8.02 -20.88
CA ILE A 324 10.02 -8.19 -20.09
C ILE A 324 8.88 -7.50 -20.84
N GLY A 325 7.79 -8.20 -21.10
CA GLY A 325 6.53 -7.63 -21.59
C GLY A 325 5.63 -7.28 -20.42
N TYR A 326 5.14 -6.03 -20.35
CA TYR A 326 4.11 -5.62 -19.40
C TYR A 326 2.80 -5.49 -20.16
N LEU A 327 1.93 -6.47 -19.95
CA LEU A 327 0.62 -6.57 -20.59
C LEU A 327 -0.48 -6.26 -19.59
N GLU A 328 -1.41 -5.39 -19.97
CA GLU A 328 -2.64 -5.16 -19.21
C GLU A 328 -3.85 -5.40 -20.10
N LEU A 329 -4.67 -6.39 -19.73
CA LEU A 329 -5.96 -6.68 -20.38
C LEU A 329 -7.03 -5.92 -19.60
N VAL A 330 -7.56 -4.85 -20.18
CA VAL A 330 -8.49 -3.92 -19.51
C VAL A 330 -9.89 -4.14 -20.05
N PHE A 331 -10.83 -4.43 -19.15
CA PHE A 331 -12.23 -4.66 -19.47
C PHE A 331 -13.11 -3.54 -18.94
N ASP A 332 -14.04 -3.09 -19.78
CA ASP A 332 -15.10 -2.17 -19.35
C ASP A 332 -16.10 -2.93 -18.45
N ALA A 333 -16.26 -2.50 -17.21
CA ALA A 333 -17.15 -3.11 -16.23
C ALA A 333 -18.39 -2.24 -15.95
N ASP A 334 -18.67 -1.21 -16.77
CA ASP A 334 -19.81 -0.32 -16.61
C ASP A 334 -21.16 -1.00 -16.90
N PHE A 335 -21.18 -2.28 -17.25
CA PHE A 335 -22.41 -3.08 -17.40
C PHE A 335 -23.05 -3.45 -16.05
N ALA A 336 -22.23 -3.55 -15.00
CA ALA A 336 -22.67 -4.03 -13.69
C ALA A 336 -23.51 -2.96 -12.97
N ASP A 337 -24.64 -3.36 -12.44
CA ASP A 337 -25.43 -2.50 -11.57
C ASP A 337 -24.71 -2.20 -10.25
N LEU A 338 -25.10 -1.12 -9.55
CA LEU A 338 -24.49 -0.74 -8.26
C LEU A 338 -24.46 -1.89 -7.25
N SER A 339 -25.50 -2.77 -7.26
CA SER A 339 -25.57 -3.94 -6.38
C SER A 339 -24.64 -5.10 -6.82
N GLU A 340 -24.12 -5.07 -8.04
CA GLU A 340 -23.23 -6.08 -8.60
C GLU A 340 -21.74 -5.70 -8.49
N LEU A 341 -21.43 -4.42 -8.35
CA LEU A 341 -20.06 -3.94 -8.20
C LEU A 341 -19.32 -4.54 -6.99
N PRO A 342 -19.93 -4.76 -5.81
CA PRO A 342 -19.27 -5.51 -4.73
C PRO A 342 -18.91 -6.95 -5.11
N TYR A 343 -19.72 -7.62 -5.96
CA TYR A 343 -19.37 -8.94 -6.48
C TYR A 343 -18.20 -8.89 -7.48
N LEU A 344 -18.05 -7.80 -8.25
CA LEU A 344 -16.86 -7.58 -9.07
C LEU A 344 -15.60 -7.47 -8.20
N SER A 345 -15.71 -6.79 -7.06
CA SER A 345 -14.63 -6.68 -6.08
C SER A 345 -14.29 -8.03 -5.44
N LEU A 346 -15.31 -8.84 -5.14
CA LEU A 346 -15.14 -10.20 -4.65
C LEU A 346 -14.54 -11.13 -5.74
N LEU A 347 -15.00 -11.02 -6.99
CA LEU A 347 -14.44 -11.77 -8.13
C LEU A 347 -12.93 -11.50 -8.27
N LYS A 348 -12.50 -10.26 -8.13
CA LYS A 348 -11.08 -9.89 -8.12
C LYS A 348 -10.28 -10.65 -7.04
N GLN A 349 -10.86 -10.93 -5.88
CA GLN A 349 -10.19 -11.68 -4.81
C GLN A 349 -10.15 -13.20 -5.08
N ILE A 350 -11.05 -13.70 -5.92
CA ILE A 350 -11.20 -15.12 -6.22
C ILE A 350 -10.30 -15.55 -7.37
N LEU A 351 -10.19 -14.72 -8.41
CA LEU A 351 -9.43 -15.05 -9.62
C LEU A 351 -7.95 -15.26 -9.30
N GLY A 352 -7.42 -16.41 -9.70
CA GLY A 352 -6.04 -16.83 -9.43
C GLY A 352 -5.84 -17.61 -8.12
N VAL A 353 -6.83 -17.64 -7.22
CA VAL A 353 -6.73 -18.35 -5.93
C VAL A 353 -7.77 -19.46 -5.77
N VAL A 354 -8.43 -19.84 -6.83
CA VAL A 354 -9.29 -21.02 -6.97
C VAL A 354 -8.76 -21.93 -8.08
N ALA A 355 -9.21 -23.18 -8.13
CA ALA A 355 -8.87 -24.09 -9.22
C ALA A 355 -9.32 -23.50 -10.58
N ALA A 356 -8.54 -23.72 -11.64
CA ALA A 356 -8.89 -23.29 -12.98
C ALA A 356 -8.45 -24.32 -14.04
N GLY A 357 -9.41 -24.82 -14.81
CA GLY A 357 -9.17 -25.87 -15.79
C GLY A 357 -8.65 -27.14 -15.15
N GLU A 358 -7.50 -27.63 -15.61
CA GLU A 358 -6.82 -28.81 -15.09
C GLU A 358 -5.99 -28.56 -13.81
N TYR A 359 -5.80 -27.30 -13.42
CA TYR A 359 -4.96 -26.95 -12.27
C TYR A 359 -5.79 -26.81 -10.99
N SER A 360 -5.34 -27.42 -9.90
CA SER A 360 -5.74 -27.00 -8.57
C SER A 360 -5.30 -25.55 -8.34
N TYR A 361 -5.81 -24.89 -7.31
CA TYR A 361 -5.44 -23.49 -7.06
C TYR A 361 -3.94 -23.32 -6.71
N THR A 362 -3.33 -24.30 -6.06
CA THR A 362 -1.89 -24.30 -5.77
C THR A 362 -1.06 -24.50 -7.03
N GLU A 363 -1.41 -25.47 -7.86
CA GLU A 363 -0.74 -25.71 -9.14
C GLU A 363 -0.86 -24.53 -10.09
N LEU A 364 -2.01 -23.85 -10.13
CA LEU A 364 -2.21 -22.66 -10.95
C LEU A 364 -1.24 -21.55 -10.56
N MET A 365 -1.10 -21.30 -9.27
CA MET A 365 -0.19 -20.25 -8.79
C MET A 365 1.28 -20.63 -9.00
N ASP A 366 1.64 -21.90 -8.81
CA ASP A 366 2.98 -22.39 -9.16
C ASP A 366 3.28 -22.15 -10.65
N GLU A 367 2.34 -22.46 -11.57
CA GLU A 367 2.50 -22.18 -13.00
C GLU A 367 2.67 -20.67 -13.28
N VAL A 368 1.87 -19.83 -12.63
CA VAL A 368 2.01 -18.38 -12.76
C VAL A 368 3.41 -17.94 -12.35
N ASN A 369 3.90 -18.40 -11.21
CA ASN A 369 5.21 -17.98 -10.68
C ASN A 369 6.39 -18.63 -11.40
N ILE A 370 6.21 -19.82 -12.02
CA ILE A 370 7.23 -20.45 -12.87
C ILE A 370 7.41 -19.67 -14.18
N HIS A 371 6.32 -19.22 -14.80
CA HIS A 371 6.34 -18.70 -16.16
C HIS A 371 6.22 -17.17 -16.23
N THR A 372 5.88 -16.50 -15.13
CA THR A 372 5.62 -15.05 -15.13
C THR A 372 6.23 -14.36 -13.93
N GLY A 373 6.27 -13.05 -13.98
CA GLY A 373 6.54 -12.21 -12.80
C GLY A 373 5.25 -11.83 -12.04
N GLY A 374 4.11 -12.41 -12.42
CA GLY A 374 2.79 -12.20 -11.82
C GLY A 374 1.69 -12.00 -12.84
N ILE A 375 0.49 -12.46 -12.49
CA ILE A 375 -0.79 -12.22 -13.17
C ILE A 375 -1.76 -11.72 -12.11
N ASP A 376 -1.94 -10.39 -12.05
CA ASP A 376 -2.66 -9.73 -10.98
C ASP A 376 -4.01 -9.17 -11.47
N PRO A 377 -5.15 -9.74 -11.05
CA PRO A 377 -6.45 -9.13 -11.29
C PRO A 377 -6.61 -7.86 -10.46
N GLY A 378 -7.20 -6.82 -11.05
CA GLY A 378 -7.42 -5.55 -10.39
C GLY A 378 -8.60 -4.80 -10.99
N PHE A 379 -8.97 -3.70 -10.36
CA PHE A 379 -9.92 -2.77 -10.96
C PHE A 379 -9.56 -1.33 -10.54
N VAL A 380 -10.07 -0.37 -11.30
CA VAL A 380 -9.93 1.05 -11.02
C VAL A 380 -11.22 1.77 -11.35
N VAL A 381 -11.61 2.71 -10.50
CA VAL A 381 -12.64 3.69 -10.78
C VAL A 381 -11.96 4.93 -11.36
N LEU A 382 -12.33 5.31 -12.55
CA LEU A 382 -11.78 6.47 -13.26
C LEU A 382 -12.87 7.50 -13.42
N GLN A 383 -12.57 8.76 -13.10
CA GLN A 383 -13.39 9.90 -13.41
C GLN A 383 -12.79 10.62 -14.63
N PRO A 384 -13.35 10.49 -15.82
CA PRO A 384 -12.97 11.29 -16.97
C PRO A 384 -13.15 12.78 -16.69
N GLU A 385 -12.43 13.64 -17.42
CA GLU A 385 -12.61 15.09 -17.29
C GLU A 385 -14.05 15.54 -17.57
N THR A 386 -14.72 14.86 -18.50
CA THR A 386 -16.12 15.05 -18.85
C THR A 386 -16.86 13.72 -18.84
N GLY A 387 -18.07 13.70 -18.30
CA GLY A 387 -18.90 12.50 -18.23
C GLY A 387 -18.93 11.86 -16.84
N ARG A 388 -19.53 10.68 -16.78
CA ARG A 388 -19.68 9.90 -15.53
C ARG A 388 -18.42 9.08 -15.24
N PRO A 389 -18.19 8.69 -13.97
CA PRO A 389 -17.14 7.76 -13.63
C PRO A 389 -17.33 6.43 -14.35
N THR A 390 -16.25 5.72 -14.56
CA THR A 390 -16.21 4.41 -15.20
C THR A 390 -15.44 3.43 -14.34
N VAL A 391 -15.85 2.15 -14.37
CA VAL A 391 -15.15 1.06 -13.70
C VAL A 391 -14.42 0.24 -14.75
N ARG A 392 -13.12 0.02 -14.54
CA ARG A 392 -12.29 -0.83 -15.39
C ARG A 392 -11.73 -1.97 -14.56
N PHE A 393 -11.98 -3.19 -15.01
CA PHE A 393 -11.33 -4.38 -14.49
C PHE A 393 -10.12 -4.71 -15.35
N SER A 394 -9.02 -5.13 -14.74
CA SER A 394 -7.85 -5.51 -15.53
C SER A 394 -7.11 -6.73 -14.97
N PHE A 395 -6.41 -7.44 -15.87
CA PHE A 395 -5.31 -8.33 -15.51
C PHE A 395 -4.00 -7.65 -15.87
N ARG A 396 -3.13 -7.44 -14.88
CA ARG A 396 -1.76 -7.01 -15.07
C ARG A 396 -0.86 -8.20 -15.12
N ILE A 397 -0.16 -8.35 -16.22
CA ILE A 397 0.66 -9.51 -16.52
C ILE A 397 2.07 -9.02 -16.82
N LYS A 398 3.07 -9.60 -16.20
CA LYS A 398 4.46 -9.37 -16.55
C LYS A 398 5.18 -10.69 -16.77
N ALA A 399 5.78 -10.83 -17.93
CA ALA A 399 6.47 -12.04 -18.33
C ALA A 399 7.63 -11.74 -19.27
N PHE A 400 8.62 -12.63 -19.32
CA PHE A 400 9.60 -12.60 -20.39
C PHE A 400 8.95 -12.85 -21.74
N TYR A 401 9.50 -12.31 -22.84
CA TYR A 401 8.88 -12.43 -24.17
C TYR A 401 8.60 -13.87 -24.57
N HIS A 402 9.49 -14.83 -24.27
CA HIS A 402 9.29 -16.24 -24.61
C HIS A 402 8.19 -16.92 -23.80
N GLU A 403 7.73 -16.31 -22.68
CA GLU A 403 6.65 -16.82 -21.83
C GLU A 403 5.31 -16.10 -22.05
N LEU A 404 5.24 -15.10 -22.93
CA LEU A 404 4.00 -14.33 -23.12
C LEU A 404 2.82 -15.21 -23.56
N GLU A 405 3.03 -16.24 -24.38
CA GLU A 405 1.98 -17.16 -24.80
C GLU A 405 1.46 -17.98 -23.62
N THR A 406 2.35 -18.50 -22.77
CA THR A 406 1.99 -19.21 -21.53
C THR A 406 1.22 -18.30 -20.58
N ALA A 407 1.69 -17.06 -20.40
CA ALA A 407 1.04 -16.08 -19.53
C ALA A 407 -0.40 -15.73 -20.00
N VAL A 408 -0.60 -15.52 -21.30
CA VAL A 408 -1.94 -15.29 -21.88
C VAL A 408 -2.84 -16.51 -21.70
N ASN A 409 -2.33 -17.72 -21.91
CA ASN A 409 -3.10 -18.96 -21.72
C ASN A 409 -3.50 -19.19 -20.25
N LEU A 410 -2.61 -18.93 -19.30
CA LEU A 410 -2.92 -19.00 -17.87
C LEU A 410 -3.98 -17.95 -17.49
N THR A 411 -3.88 -16.73 -18.01
CA THR A 411 -4.89 -15.70 -17.80
C THR A 411 -6.25 -16.12 -18.36
N ALA A 412 -6.29 -16.72 -19.57
CA ALA A 412 -7.51 -17.24 -20.16
C ALA A 412 -8.18 -18.32 -19.30
N LYS A 413 -7.38 -19.22 -18.70
CA LYS A 413 -7.90 -20.23 -17.74
C LYS A 413 -8.49 -19.56 -16.49
N MET A 414 -7.82 -18.56 -15.92
CA MET A 414 -8.36 -17.79 -14.79
C MET A 414 -9.68 -17.11 -15.14
N MET A 415 -9.81 -16.57 -16.35
CA MET A 415 -11.02 -15.86 -16.79
C MET A 415 -12.21 -16.79 -17.03
N TYR A 416 -11.99 -17.92 -17.69
CA TYR A 416 -13.07 -18.75 -18.23
C TYR A 416 -13.26 -20.10 -17.54
N GLN A 417 -12.29 -20.55 -16.77
CA GLN A 417 -12.28 -21.89 -16.20
C GLN A 417 -12.09 -21.91 -14.67
N SER A 418 -12.16 -20.74 -14.01
CA SER A 418 -12.12 -20.66 -12.55
C SER A 418 -13.32 -21.38 -11.92
N ASP A 419 -13.07 -22.23 -10.92
CA ASP A 419 -14.11 -22.90 -10.15
C ASP A 419 -14.74 -21.95 -9.12
N LEU A 420 -15.74 -21.21 -9.59
CA LEU A 420 -16.53 -20.29 -8.76
C LEU A 420 -17.60 -21.02 -7.90
N ALA A 421 -17.63 -22.36 -7.91
CA ALA A 421 -18.63 -23.15 -7.20
C ALA A 421 -18.08 -23.89 -5.97
N ASN A 422 -16.80 -23.79 -5.67
CA ASN A 422 -16.20 -24.40 -4.49
C ASN A 422 -16.60 -23.65 -3.22
N GLU A 423 -17.69 -24.09 -2.59
CA GLU A 423 -18.29 -23.43 -1.41
C GLU A 423 -17.28 -23.25 -0.27
N LYS A 424 -16.50 -24.30 0.05
CA LYS A 424 -15.48 -24.23 1.12
C LYS A 424 -14.47 -23.13 0.82
N ARG A 425 -13.92 -23.12 -0.39
CA ARG A 425 -12.91 -22.15 -0.79
C ARG A 425 -13.45 -20.72 -0.86
N LEU A 426 -14.70 -20.55 -1.31
CA LEU A 426 -15.36 -19.23 -1.32
C LEU A 426 -15.52 -18.68 0.10
N LEU A 427 -15.95 -19.51 1.06
CA LEU A 427 -16.07 -19.06 2.46
C LEU A 427 -14.72 -18.67 3.05
N GLU A 428 -13.66 -19.43 2.79
CA GLU A 428 -12.29 -19.09 3.21
C GLU A 428 -11.86 -17.75 2.65
N ILE A 429 -12.03 -17.51 1.32
CA ILE A 429 -11.64 -16.25 0.67
C ILE A 429 -12.44 -15.06 1.21
N ILE A 430 -13.74 -15.22 1.43
CA ILE A 430 -14.58 -14.15 2.02
C ILE A 430 -14.09 -13.81 3.43
N GLY A 431 -13.80 -14.84 4.26
CA GLY A 431 -13.31 -14.67 5.62
C GLY A 431 -11.93 -13.98 5.67
N GLU A 432 -10.99 -14.44 4.86
CA GLU A 432 -9.66 -13.82 4.73
C GLU A 432 -9.76 -12.37 4.26
N THR A 433 -10.54 -12.11 3.19
CA THR A 433 -10.71 -10.76 2.62
C THR A 433 -11.34 -9.81 3.65
N ARG A 434 -12.36 -10.29 4.38
CA ARG A 434 -13.01 -9.55 5.45
C ARG A 434 -12.02 -9.14 6.54
N SER A 435 -11.25 -10.09 7.05
CA SER A 435 -10.25 -9.86 8.10
C SER A 435 -9.17 -8.86 7.66
N GLN A 436 -8.59 -9.07 6.49
CA GLN A 436 -7.56 -8.17 5.94
C GLN A 436 -8.10 -6.77 5.65
N LEU A 437 -9.35 -6.66 5.19
CA LEU A 437 -9.97 -5.35 4.93
C LEU A 437 -10.23 -4.62 6.24
N TYR A 438 -10.72 -5.28 7.29
CA TYR A 438 -10.93 -4.70 8.60
C TYR A 438 -9.64 -4.08 9.17
N GLU A 439 -8.55 -4.85 9.15
CA GLU A 439 -7.25 -4.36 9.60
C GLU A 439 -6.77 -3.14 8.79
N ARG A 440 -6.96 -3.17 7.49
CA ARG A 440 -6.59 -2.06 6.61
C ARG A 440 -7.44 -0.81 6.88
N LEU A 441 -8.74 -0.98 7.14
CA LEU A 441 -9.63 0.14 7.47
C LEU A 441 -9.21 0.84 8.77
N LYS A 442 -8.70 0.10 9.77
CA LYS A 442 -8.18 0.61 11.04
C LYS A 442 -6.77 1.22 10.88
N SER A 443 -5.83 0.43 10.38
CA SER A 443 -4.40 0.84 10.28
C SER A 443 -4.17 1.98 9.31
N ALA A 444 -4.94 2.03 8.21
CA ALA A 444 -4.93 3.12 7.24
C ALA A 444 -6.15 4.04 7.38
N GLY A 445 -6.52 4.38 8.61
CA GLY A 445 -7.72 5.17 8.94
C GLY A 445 -7.79 6.53 8.21
N HIS A 446 -6.65 7.12 7.85
CA HIS A 446 -6.60 8.31 6.99
C HIS A 446 -7.19 8.05 5.59
N ASN A 447 -6.84 6.92 4.95
CA ASN A 447 -7.43 6.54 3.66
C ASN A 447 -8.92 6.19 3.82
N THR A 448 -9.27 5.52 4.91
CA THR A 448 -10.66 5.18 5.24
C THR A 448 -11.51 6.43 5.41
N SER A 449 -11.04 7.42 6.17
CA SER A 449 -11.75 8.69 6.38
C SER A 449 -11.92 9.49 5.09
N ILE A 450 -10.89 9.59 4.25
CA ILE A 450 -10.97 10.25 2.94
C ILE A 450 -11.99 9.54 2.05
N LYS A 451 -11.84 8.23 1.86
CA LYS A 451 -12.70 7.44 0.97
C LYS A 451 -14.17 7.52 1.41
N ARG A 452 -14.40 7.37 2.72
CA ARG A 452 -15.75 7.46 3.28
C ARG A 452 -16.35 8.84 3.11
N ALA A 453 -15.62 9.93 3.42
CA ALA A 453 -16.10 11.30 3.25
C ALA A 453 -16.31 11.68 1.77
N SER A 454 -15.47 11.21 0.85
CA SER A 454 -15.64 11.42 -0.59
C SER A 454 -16.91 10.77 -1.13
N SER A 455 -17.33 9.63 -0.57
CA SER A 455 -18.53 8.92 -1.00
C SER A 455 -19.84 9.70 -0.74
N TYR A 456 -19.80 10.74 0.08
CA TYR A 456 -21.00 11.55 0.39
C TYR A 456 -21.34 12.59 -0.67
N HIS A 457 -20.39 12.97 -1.52
CA HIS A 457 -20.55 14.05 -2.50
C HIS A 457 -20.07 13.70 -3.92
N SER A 458 -19.29 12.64 -4.09
CA SER A 458 -18.64 12.29 -5.36
C SER A 458 -19.12 10.93 -5.86
N GLU A 459 -19.52 10.84 -7.14
CA GLU A 459 -19.91 9.58 -7.77
C GLU A 459 -18.74 8.58 -7.79
N SER A 460 -17.53 9.03 -8.14
CA SER A 460 -16.32 8.19 -8.10
C SER A 460 -15.97 7.78 -6.66
N GLY A 461 -16.16 8.68 -5.70
CA GLY A 461 -16.03 8.39 -4.26
C GLY A 461 -17.01 7.31 -3.81
N TYR A 462 -18.28 7.40 -4.22
CA TYR A 462 -19.29 6.39 -3.90
C TYR A 462 -18.93 5.01 -4.46
N LEU A 463 -18.53 4.93 -5.73
CA LEU A 463 -18.10 3.67 -6.34
C LEU A 463 -16.90 3.06 -5.60
N ASN A 464 -15.88 3.87 -5.30
CA ASN A 464 -14.73 3.41 -4.53
C ASN A 464 -15.12 2.87 -3.15
N GLU A 465 -16.08 3.51 -2.49
CA GLU A 465 -16.55 3.10 -1.15
C GLU A 465 -17.27 1.75 -1.18
N ILE A 466 -18.22 1.54 -2.12
CA ILE A 466 -18.95 0.27 -2.23
C ILE A 466 -18.08 -0.89 -2.74
N MET A 467 -16.94 -0.60 -3.37
CA MET A 467 -16.03 -1.61 -3.93
C MET A 467 -14.82 -1.90 -3.04
N THR A 468 -14.40 -0.98 -2.17
CA THR A 468 -13.14 -1.13 -1.41
C THR A 468 -13.16 -0.50 -0.03
N GLY A 469 -14.25 0.14 0.38
CA GLY A 469 -14.38 0.85 1.65
C GLY A 469 -15.14 0.08 2.71
N ILE A 470 -15.69 0.82 3.68
CA ILE A 470 -16.49 0.27 4.78
C ILE A 470 -17.74 -0.44 4.25
N SER A 471 -18.38 0.11 3.22
CA SER A 471 -19.56 -0.53 2.62
C SER A 471 -19.24 -1.87 1.99
N PHE A 472 -18.03 -2.05 1.44
CA PHE A 472 -17.57 -3.36 0.97
C PHE A 472 -17.28 -4.32 2.14
N TYR A 473 -16.73 -3.82 3.24
CA TYR A 473 -16.55 -4.61 4.46
C TYR A 473 -17.89 -5.10 5.02
N GLU A 474 -18.90 -4.22 5.10
CA GLU A 474 -20.27 -4.59 5.52
C GLU A 474 -20.90 -5.63 4.60
N PHE A 475 -20.69 -5.51 3.29
CA PHE A 475 -21.11 -6.52 2.32
C PHE A 475 -20.45 -7.88 2.57
N LEU A 476 -19.14 -7.91 2.85
CA LEU A 476 -18.43 -9.16 3.16
C LEU A 476 -18.91 -9.77 4.48
N ASN A 477 -19.19 -8.96 5.51
CA ASN A 477 -19.77 -9.43 6.77
C ASN A 477 -21.12 -10.11 6.54
N ASP A 478 -22.01 -9.45 5.80
CA ASP A 478 -23.33 -10.01 5.49
C ASP A 478 -23.24 -11.33 4.69
N LEU A 479 -22.30 -11.43 3.74
CA LEU A 479 -22.06 -12.68 3.02
C LEU A 479 -21.49 -13.78 3.90
N TYR A 480 -20.55 -13.45 4.81
CA TYR A 480 -19.91 -14.41 5.69
C TYR A 480 -20.89 -14.97 6.71
N ASP A 481 -21.65 -14.09 7.38
CA ASP A 481 -22.59 -14.45 8.45
C ASP A 481 -23.79 -15.27 7.92
N HIS A 482 -24.19 -15.06 6.65
CA HIS A 482 -25.33 -15.74 6.03
C HIS A 482 -24.89 -16.65 4.87
N PHE A 483 -23.64 -17.15 4.88
CA PHE A 483 -23.06 -17.88 3.75
C PHE A 483 -23.87 -19.11 3.37
N GLU A 484 -24.23 -19.96 4.34
CA GLU A 484 -24.98 -21.19 4.09
C GLU A 484 -26.35 -20.96 3.42
N GLU A 485 -27.00 -19.84 3.73
CA GLU A 485 -28.27 -19.47 3.15
C GLU A 485 -28.13 -18.86 1.75
N ARG A 486 -26.99 -18.19 1.48
CA ARG A 486 -26.79 -17.35 0.29
C ARG A 486 -25.79 -17.92 -0.72
N LYS A 487 -25.06 -18.99 -0.40
CA LYS A 487 -23.98 -19.53 -1.26
C LYS A 487 -24.40 -19.76 -2.72
N GLY A 488 -25.62 -20.28 -2.95
CA GLY A 488 -26.15 -20.45 -4.31
C GLY A 488 -26.29 -19.12 -5.06
N MET A 489 -26.81 -18.10 -4.43
CA MET A 489 -26.95 -16.75 -4.99
C MET A 489 -25.58 -16.09 -5.23
N ILE A 490 -24.61 -16.28 -4.30
CA ILE A 490 -23.24 -15.76 -4.44
C ILE A 490 -22.61 -16.34 -5.71
N ILE A 491 -22.67 -17.68 -5.88
CA ILE A 491 -22.12 -18.37 -7.04
C ILE A 491 -22.79 -17.90 -8.34
N GLU A 492 -24.11 -17.76 -8.34
CA GLU A 492 -24.86 -17.26 -9.51
C GLU A 492 -24.43 -15.84 -9.90
N LYS A 493 -24.32 -14.92 -8.92
CA LYS A 493 -23.89 -13.53 -9.15
C LYS A 493 -22.45 -13.47 -9.65
N LEU A 494 -21.52 -14.22 -9.06
CA LEU A 494 -20.13 -14.26 -9.51
C LEU A 494 -20.02 -14.77 -10.96
N ARG A 495 -20.76 -15.81 -11.32
CA ARG A 495 -20.80 -16.32 -12.69
C ARG A 495 -21.41 -15.31 -13.67
N ALA A 496 -22.50 -14.64 -13.29
CA ALA A 496 -23.14 -13.64 -14.13
C ALA A 496 -22.20 -12.47 -14.42
N VAL A 497 -21.55 -11.93 -13.39
CA VAL A 497 -20.57 -10.84 -13.53
C VAL A 497 -19.37 -11.29 -14.36
N SER A 498 -18.79 -12.47 -14.09
CA SER A 498 -17.66 -13.00 -14.85
C SER A 498 -17.96 -13.19 -16.33
N ASN A 499 -19.13 -13.76 -16.67
CA ASN A 499 -19.52 -14.02 -18.06
C ASN A 499 -19.74 -12.71 -18.87
N GLN A 500 -20.24 -11.65 -18.24
CA GLN A 500 -20.42 -10.36 -18.91
C GLN A 500 -19.10 -9.60 -19.03
N LEU A 501 -18.24 -9.70 -18.02
CA LEU A 501 -16.98 -8.97 -17.95
C LEU A 501 -16.00 -9.38 -19.05
N PHE A 502 -15.76 -10.69 -19.21
CA PHE A 502 -14.72 -11.20 -20.10
C PHE A 502 -15.21 -11.35 -21.54
N ASN A 503 -15.46 -10.19 -22.15
CA ASN A 503 -16.07 -10.04 -23.47
C ASN A 503 -15.13 -9.23 -24.39
N LYS A 504 -15.01 -9.66 -25.64
CA LYS A 504 -14.17 -9.02 -26.65
C LYS A 504 -14.52 -7.54 -26.86
N ARG A 505 -15.80 -7.17 -26.78
CA ARG A 505 -16.26 -5.77 -26.97
C ARG A 505 -15.89 -4.85 -25.80
N ALA A 506 -15.65 -5.43 -24.62
CA ALA A 506 -15.23 -4.70 -23.44
C ALA A 506 -13.70 -4.55 -23.35
N LEU A 507 -12.92 -5.28 -24.17
CA LEU A 507 -11.47 -5.41 -24.05
C LEU A 507 -10.72 -4.25 -24.72
N LEU A 508 -9.83 -3.64 -23.94
CA LEU A 508 -8.70 -2.83 -24.41
C LEU A 508 -7.40 -3.54 -23.97
N VAL A 509 -6.46 -3.71 -24.87
CA VAL A 509 -5.13 -4.24 -24.55
C VAL A 509 -4.15 -3.07 -24.40
N SER A 510 -3.43 -3.01 -23.29
CA SER A 510 -2.30 -2.09 -23.10
C SER A 510 -1.01 -2.90 -23.00
N PHE A 511 0.02 -2.51 -23.74
CA PHE A 511 1.26 -3.29 -23.77
C PHE A 511 2.50 -2.41 -23.83
N THR A 512 3.41 -2.60 -22.88
CA THR A 512 4.69 -1.91 -22.83
C THR A 512 5.82 -2.87 -23.13
N ALA A 513 6.53 -2.64 -24.22
CA ALA A 513 7.66 -3.45 -24.71
C ALA A 513 8.39 -2.73 -25.85
N ASP A 514 9.46 -3.33 -26.37
CA ASP A 514 10.02 -2.97 -27.66
C ASP A 514 9.24 -3.63 -28.84
N LYS A 515 9.63 -3.34 -30.07
CA LYS A 515 8.98 -3.89 -31.28
C LYS A 515 8.99 -5.41 -31.33
N GLU A 516 10.10 -6.05 -30.90
CA GLU A 516 10.20 -7.51 -30.86
C GLU A 516 9.17 -8.10 -29.90
N GLY A 517 9.02 -7.49 -28.69
CA GLY A 517 7.99 -7.90 -27.72
C GLY A 517 6.58 -7.77 -28.28
N TYR A 518 6.30 -6.71 -29.05
CA TYR A 518 5.00 -6.55 -29.70
C TYR A 518 4.70 -7.65 -30.73
N ASP A 519 5.68 -8.05 -31.54
CA ASP A 519 5.51 -9.12 -32.53
C ASP A 519 5.26 -10.49 -31.85
N VAL A 520 5.88 -10.73 -30.69
CA VAL A 520 5.61 -11.92 -29.88
C VAL A 520 4.20 -11.88 -29.29
N LEU A 521 3.81 -10.74 -28.69
CA LEU A 521 2.47 -10.57 -28.12
C LEU A 521 1.39 -10.79 -29.17
N LYS A 522 1.56 -10.26 -30.39
CA LYS A 522 0.59 -10.40 -31.47
C LYS A 522 0.28 -11.86 -31.77
N LYS A 523 1.29 -12.74 -31.74
CA LYS A 523 1.12 -14.17 -31.95
C LYS A 523 0.40 -14.83 -30.76
N ALA A 524 0.79 -14.47 -29.53
CA ALA A 524 0.19 -15.00 -28.31
C ALA A 524 -1.30 -14.64 -28.21
N MET A 525 -1.67 -13.42 -28.59
CA MET A 525 -3.03 -12.89 -28.51
C MET A 525 -3.98 -13.38 -29.62
N ASP A 526 -3.47 -13.86 -30.75
CA ASP A 526 -4.29 -14.22 -31.90
C ASP A 526 -5.36 -15.27 -31.55
N THR A 527 -4.97 -16.39 -30.95
CA THR A 527 -5.87 -17.44 -30.51
C THR A 527 -6.80 -16.97 -29.38
N PHE A 528 -6.25 -16.26 -28.42
CA PHE A 528 -7.01 -15.75 -27.27
C PHE A 528 -8.17 -14.85 -27.71
N ILE A 529 -7.91 -13.83 -28.55
CA ILE A 529 -8.94 -12.88 -29.00
C ILE A 529 -10.03 -13.59 -29.82
N ARG A 530 -9.67 -14.55 -30.68
CA ARG A 530 -10.63 -15.28 -31.50
C ARG A 530 -11.59 -16.17 -30.70
N GLN A 531 -11.16 -16.64 -29.55
CA GLN A 531 -11.96 -17.51 -28.69
C GLN A 531 -12.83 -16.73 -27.70
N MET A 532 -12.64 -15.43 -27.57
CA MET A 532 -13.42 -14.61 -26.66
C MET A 532 -14.88 -14.51 -27.08
N PRO A 533 -15.83 -14.51 -26.13
CA PRO A 533 -17.23 -14.14 -26.37
C PRO A 533 -17.32 -12.73 -27.01
N ASP A 534 -18.22 -12.58 -27.98
CA ASP A 534 -18.48 -11.30 -28.69
C ASP A 534 -19.96 -10.91 -28.52
N GLU A 535 -20.35 -10.66 -27.28
CA GLU A 535 -21.72 -10.34 -26.91
C GLU A 535 -21.95 -8.81 -26.85
N PRO A 536 -23.20 -8.35 -27.08
CA PRO A 536 -23.53 -6.94 -26.94
C PRO A 536 -23.20 -6.41 -25.53
N PHE A 537 -22.53 -5.28 -25.46
CA PHE A 537 -22.21 -4.60 -24.21
C PHE A 537 -23.21 -3.46 -23.97
N VAL A 538 -23.91 -3.49 -22.85
CA VAL A 538 -24.87 -2.45 -22.44
C VAL A 538 -24.40 -1.87 -21.11
N LYS A 539 -24.23 -0.55 -21.08
CA LYS A 539 -23.84 0.14 -19.83
C LYS A 539 -25.03 0.27 -18.89
N ALA A 540 -24.80 0.04 -17.60
CA ALA A 540 -25.77 0.30 -16.56
C ALA A 540 -25.98 1.80 -16.36
N ASP A 541 -27.19 2.16 -15.96
CA ASP A 541 -27.51 3.56 -15.58
C ASP A 541 -27.46 3.67 -14.05
N TRP A 542 -26.34 4.18 -13.54
CA TRP A 542 -26.13 4.32 -12.11
C TRP A 542 -26.84 5.57 -11.56
N ASN A 543 -27.74 5.37 -10.63
CA ASN A 543 -28.33 6.43 -9.82
C ASN A 543 -27.78 6.33 -8.38
N MET A 544 -26.71 7.06 -8.10
CA MET A 544 -25.99 6.96 -6.83
C MET A 544 -26.67 7.80 -5.76
N PRO A 545 -27.00 7.25 -4.58
CA PRO A 545 -27.65 7.97 -3.49
C PRO A 545 -26.62 8.80 -2.69
N LEU A 546 -26.15 9.91 -3.29
CA LEU A 546 -25.20 10.80 -2.63
C LEU A 546 -25.90 11.61 -1.54
N GLU A 547 -25.34 11.58 -0.33
CA GLU A 547 -25.86 12.31 0.82
C GLU A 547 -24.72 12.96 1.59
N LYS A 548 -24.65 14.28 1.61
CA LYS A 548 -23.63 15.05 2.35
C LYS A 548 -23.86 14.91 3.86
N LYS A 549 -22.85 14.44 4.57
CA LYS A 549 -22.91 14.21 6.02
C LYS A 549 -21.55 14.27 6.69
N ASN A 550 -21.59 14.31 8.02
CA ASN A 550 -20.43 14.18 8.87
C ASN A 550 -20.56 12.89 9.69
N GLU A 551 -19.58 12.01 9.63
CA GLU A 551 -19.63 10.70 10.29
C GLU A 551 -18.44 10.47 11.20
N GLY A 552 -18.70 10.00 12.44
CA GLY A 552 -17.70 9.52 13.38
C GLY A 552 -17.70 7.99 13.42
N ILE A 553 -16.54 7.37 13.18
CA ILE A 553 -16.36 5.91 13.19
C ILE A 553 -15.45 5.55 14.34
N CYS A 554 -16.04 4.95 15.35
CA CYS A 554 -15.37 4.55 16.57
C CYS A 554 -14.57 3.27 16.36
N CYS A 555 -13.33 3.26 16.83
CA CYS A 555 -12.51 2.06 16.93
C CYS A 555 -11.64 2.13 18.20
N ALA A 556 -11.09 0.98 18.63
CA ALA A 556 -10.16 0.90 19.75
C ALA A 556 -8.82 1.55 19.33
N SER A 557 -8.69 2.86 19.58
CA SER A 557 -7.51 3.66 19.25
C SER A 557 -7.35 4.80 20.25
N GLN A 558 -6.11 5.23 20.50
CA GLN A 558 -5.80 6.45 21.27
C GLN A 558 -5.76 7.71 20.42
N ILE A 559 -5.82 7.55 19.10
CA ILE A 559 -5.62 8.60 18.11
C ILE A 559 -6.78 8.63 17.12
N GLN A 560 -6.81 9.68 16.30
CA GLN A 560 -7.79 9.90 15.27
C GLN A 560 -7.15 10.08 13.90
N PHE A 561 -7.97 9.87 12.87
CA PHE A 561 -7.74 10.26 11.49
C PHE A 561 -8.89 11.19 11.09
N VAL A 562 -8.63 12.49 10.97
CA VAL A 562 -9.65 13.49 10.69
C VAL A 562 -9.62 13.83 9.21
N GLY A 563 -10.57 13.34 8.44
CA GLY A 563 -10.66 13.53 6.99
C GLY A 563 -11.77 14.50 6.60
N ARG A 564 -11.45 15.60 5.92
CA ARG A 564 -12.38 16.57 5.33
C ARG A 564 -12.27 16.53 3.82
N THR A 565 -13.41 16.39 3.12
CA THR A 565 -13.44 16.32 1.65
C THR A 565 -14.45 17.28 1.05
N GLY A 566 -14.32 17.53 -0.25
CA GLY A 566 -15.26 18.31 -1.03
C GLY A 566 -14.85 18.36 -2.50
N ASN A 567 -15.69 19.00 -3.34
CA ASN A 567 -15.43 19.11 -4.77
C ASN A 567 -15.57 20.58 -5.23
N TYR A 568 -14.48 21.13 -5.79
CA TYR A 568 -14.49 22.52 -6.26
C TYR A 568 -15.23 22.69 -7.59
N LYS A 569 -15.42 21.62 -8.38
CA LYS A 569 -16.20 21.68 -9.62
C LYS A 569 -17.69 21.91 -9.37
N ASP A 570 -18.22 21.60 -8.18
CA ASP A 570 -19.57 21.96 -7.76
C ASP A 570 -19.82 23.48 -7.82
N ALA A 571 -18.75 24.27 -7.67
CA ALA A 571 -18.78 25.72 -7.83
C ALA A 571 -18.41 26.21 -9.25
N GLY A 572 -18.27 25.30 -10.22
CA GLY A 572 -17.89 25.61 -11.61
C GLY A 572 -16.42 25.99 -11.81
N LEU A 573 -15.57 25.68 -10.83
CA LEU A 573 -14.15 26.01 -10.89
C LEU A 573 -13.36 24.93 -11.66
N PRO A 574 -12.49 25.31 -12.64
CA PRO A 574 -11.69 24.34 -13.39
C PRO A 574 -10.45 23.90 -12.61
N PHE A 575 -9.87 22.75 -12.98
CA PHE A 575 -8.53 22.37 -12.50
C PHE A 575 -7.46 23.35 -13.00
N ARG A 576 -6.49 23.67 -12.14
CA ARG A 576 -5.32 24.52 -12.45
C ARG A 576 -4.06 23.92 -11.87
N GLY A 577 -2.93 24.07 -12.57
CA GLY A 577 -1.63 23.64 -12.07
C GLY A 577 -1.23 24.27 -10.73
N SER A 578 -1.68 25.49 -10.45
CA SER A 578 -1.44 26.17 -9.16
C SER A 578 -2.03 25.41 -7.95
N LEU A 579 -3.02 24.53 -8.14
CA LEU A 579 -3.53 23.65 -7.07
C LEU A 579 -2.49 22.63 -6.61
N LEU A 580 -1.59 22.17 -7.49
CA LEU A 580 -0.49 21.28 -7.11
C LEU A 580 0.57 22.02 -6.27
N VAL A 581 0.79 23.30 -6.55
CA VAL A 581 1.65 24.15 -5.70
C VAL A 581 0.98 24.39 -4.35
N LEU A 582 -0.34 24.66 -4.32
CA LEU A 582 -1.09 24.76 -3.08
C LEU A 582 -1.02 23.47 -2.25
N GLN A 583 -1.14 22.31 -2.88
CA GLN A 583 -0.98 21.01 -2.21
C GLN A 583 0.39 20.92 -1.52
N ASN A 584 1.46 21.33 -2.18
CA ASN A 584 2.79 21.35 -1.60
C ASN A 584 2.87 22.31 -0.39
N ILE A 585 2.31 23.53 -0.52
CA ILE A 585 2.21 24.50 0.59
C ILE A 585 1.45 23.90 1.78
N LEU A 586 0.31 23.27 1.53
CA LEU A 586 -0.48 22.67 2.60
C LEU A 586 0.26 21.53 3.31
N ASN A 587 0.87 20.61 2.56
CA ASN A 587 1.50 19.42 3.11
C ASN A 587 2.80 19.70 3.86
N TYR A 588 3.55 20.78 3.52
CA TYR A 588 4.87 21.04 4.08
C TYR A 588 4.97 22.36 4.87
N ASP A 589 3.91 23.18 4.88
CA ASP A 589 3.88 24.45 5.62
C ASP A 589 2.59 24.55 6.45
N TYR A 590 1.44 24.83 5.84
CA TYR A 590 0.22 25.16 6.56
C TYR A 590 -0.26 24.05 7.50
N LEU A 591 -0.55 22.87 6.97
CA LEU A 591 -1.04 21.73 7.77
C LEU A 591 0.08 21.15 8.63
N TRP A 592 1.30 21.05 8.09
CA TRP A 592 2.44 20.51 8.81
C TRP A 592 2.73 21.27 10.10
N ILE A 593 2.81 22.60 10.01
CA ILE A 593 3.09 23.43 11.17
C ILE A 593 1.95 23.36 12.20
N ARG A 594 0.69 23.43 11.74
CA ARG A 594 -0.46 23.48 12.63
C ARG A 594 -0.84 22.13 13.24
N LEU A 595 -0.86 21.08 12.44
CA LEU A 595 -1.30 19.76 12.88
C LEU A 595 -0.17 18.94 13.48
N ARG A 596 1.02 18.93 12.84
CA ARG A 596 2.15 18.14 13.33
C ARG A 596 2.96 18.89 14.37
N VAL A 597 3.57 20.03 14.02
CA VAL A 597 4.52 20.71 14.90
C VAL A 597 3.83 21.25 16.15
N LYS A 598 2.68 21.90 16.00
CA LYS A 598 1.91 22.49 17.11
C LYS A 598 0.80 21.58 17.64
N GLY A 599 0.21 20.76 16.78
CA GLY A 599 -0.93 19.91 17.08
C GLY A 599 -0.57 18.57 17.69
N GLY A 600 0.60 18.02 17.35
CA GLY A 600 1.07 16.73 17.82
C GLY A 600 0.65 15.53 16.93
N ALA A 601 -0.01 15.76 15.79
CA ALA A 601 -0.27 14.73 14.82
C ALA A 601 1.02 14.17 14.23
N TYR A 602 1.05 12.90 13.87
CA TYR A 602 2.24 12.30 13.24
C TYR A 602 2.44 12.78 11.80
N GLY A 603 1.35 13.09 11.09
CA GLY A 603 1.40 13.62 9.73
C GLY A 603 0.10 14.29 9.30
N CYS A 604 0.16 14.87 8.12
CA CYS A 604 -0.98 15.47 7.45
C CYS A 604 -0.81 15.36 5.93
N MET A 605 -1.92 15.32 5.21
CA MET A 605 -1.93 15.22 3.75
C MET A 605 -3.09 16.02 3.19
N SER A 606 -2.92 16.54 1.98
CA SER A 606 -3.99 17.13 1.18
C SER A 606 -3.83 16.70 -0.28
N GLY A 607 -4.91 16.77 -1.05
CA GLY A 607 -4.89 16.47 -2.47
C GLY A 607 -5.98 17.21 -3.22
N PHE A 608 -5.72 17.51 -4.49
CA PHE A 608 -6.62 18.19 -5.41
C PHE A 608 -6.68 17.43 -6.73
N GLY A 609 -7.77 16.70 -6.96
CA GLY A 609 -7.99 15.92 -8.17
C GLY A 609 -8.43 16.77 -9.36
N ARG A 610 -8.11 16.31 -10.59
CA ARG A 610 -8.65 16.91 -11.83
C ARG A 610 -10.14 16.74 -11.96
N ASP A 611 -10.70 15.72 -11.31
CA ASP A 611 -12.13 15.47 -11.18
C ASP A 611 -12.86 16.48 -10.26
N GLY A 612 -12.10 17.30 -9.55
CA GLY A 612 -12.59 18.28 -8.60
C GLY A 612 -12.56 17.80 -7.16
N ASP A 613 -12.42 16.51 -6.92
CA ASP A 613 -12.36 15.95 -5.58
C ASP A 613 -11.09 16.39 -4.85
N CYS A 614 -11.29 16.86 -3.63
CA CYS A 614 -10.24 17.36 -2.77
C CYS A 614 -10.37 16.77 -1.38
N TYR A 615 -9.21 16.66 -0.71
CA TYR A 615 -9.19 16.24 0.69
C TYR A 615 -8.12 16.97 1.49
N MET A 616 -8.36 17.06 2.79
CA MET A 616 -7.37 17.32 3.83
C MET A 616 -7.54 16.23 4.90
N VAL A 617 -6.46 15.68 5.40
CA VAL A 617 -6.51 14.62 6.40
C VAL A 617 -5.34 14.72 7.37
N SER A 618 -5.60 14.43 8.65
CA SER A 618 -4.56 14.21 9.66
C SER A 618 -4.28 12.71 9.84
N TYR A 619 -3.05 12.40 10.25
CA TYR A 619 -2.58 11.03 10.45
C TYR A 619 -2.05 10.86 11.86
N LEU A 620 -2.58 9.86 12.59
CA LEU A 620 -2.26 9.60 14.00
C LEU A 620 -2.36 10.89 14.84
N ASP A 621 -3.56 11.48 14.88
CA ASP A 621 -3.81 12.80 15.46
C ASP A 621 -4.39 12.68 16.87
N PRO A 622 -3.79 13.29 17.90
CA PRO A 622 -4.36 13.31 19.25
C PRO A 622 -5.55 14.29 19.37
N LYS A 623 -5.78 15.16 18.38
CA LYS A 623 -6.82 16.17 18.37
C LYS A 623 -7.88 15.88 17.32
N LEU A 624 -9.07 16.47 17.48
CA LEU A 624 -10.19 16.31 16.56
C LEU A 624 -10.81 17.65 16.18
N ALA A 625 -11.40 18.36 17.13
CA ALA A 625 -12.08 19.62 16.87
C ALA A 625 -11.10 20.69 16.36
N GLU A 626 -9.96 20.83 17.03
CA GLU A 626 -8.92 21.80 16.67
C GLU A 626 -8.36 21.52 15.28
N THR A 627 -8.24 20.25 14.91
CA THR A 627 -7.80 19.86 13.56
C THR A 627 -8.83 20.29 12.52
N ASN A 628 -10.13 20.09 12.77
CA ASN A 628 -11.18 20.56 11.87
C ASN A 628 -11.21 22.09 11.75
N GLU A 629 -10.96 22.83 12.87
CA GLU A 629 -10.81 24.29 12.85
C GLU A 629 -9.64 24.75 11.96
N VAL A 630 -8.53 24.01 11.95
CA VAL A 630 -7.40 24.31 11.04
C VAL A 630 -7.86 24.20 9.59
N TYR A 631 -8.68 23.20 9.24
CA TYR A 631 -9.22 23.11 7.88
C TYR A 631 -10.15 24.27 7.55
N ASP A 632 -11.05 24.64 8.46
CA ASP A 632 -12.00 25.75 8.27
C ASP A 632 -11.29 27.10 8.10
N ASN A 633 -10.11 27.29 8.68
CA ASN A 633 -9.32 28.54 8.58
C ASN A 633 -8.45 28.60 7.31
N LEU A 634 -8.48 27.63 6.41
CA LEU A 634 -7.72 27.65 5.16
C LEU A 634 -8.02 28.86 4.27
N PRO A 635 -9.27 29.29 4.05
CA PRO A 635 -9.54 30.46 3.23
C PRO A 635 -8.88 31.74 3.76
N GLU A 636 -8.89 31.96 5.08
CA GLU A 636 -8.25 33.13 5.71
C GLU A 636 -6.73 33.10 5.50
N TYR A 637 -6.10 31.94 5.69
CA TYR A 637 -4.68 31.77 5.41
C TYR A 637 -4.32 32.12 3.96
N LEU A 638 -5.15 31.67 3.00
CA LEU A 638 -4.92 31.98 1.59
C LEU A 638 -5.15 33.46 1.25
N GLU A 639 -6.14 34.13 1.88
CA GLU A 639 -6.37 35.56 1.71
C GLU A 639 -5.16 36.38 2.15
N GLN A 640 -4.48 35.95 3.21
CA GLN A 640 -3.31 36.60 3.79
C GLN A 640 -1.97 36.06 3.24
N PHE A 641 -2.00 35.10 2.31
CA PHE A 641 -0.80 34.45 1.79
C PHE A 641 0.13 35.46 1.09
N ASP A 642 1.30 35.70 1.66
CA ASP A 642 2.32 36.57 1.11
C ASP A 642 3.71 35.96 1.35
N GLN A 643 4.31 35.46 0.29
CA GLN A 643 5.61 34.80 0.32
C GLN A 643 6.53 35.41 -0.73
N ASP A 644 7.82 35.49 -0.40
CA ASP A 644 8.85 35.97 -1.31
C ASP A 644 9.13 34.97 -2.46
N GLU A 645 9.88 35.42 -3.45
CA GLU A 645 10.22 34.62 -4.65
C GLU A 645 10.96 33.33 -4.27
N ARG A 646 11.88 33.38 -3.30
CA ARG A 646 12.64 32.23 -2.83
C ARG A 646 11.73 31.16 -2.22
N SER A 647 10.77 31.54 -1.41
CA SER A 647 9.78 30.65 -0.81
C SER A 647 8.87 30.04 -1.88
N MET A 648 8.42 30.88 -2.83
CA MET A 648 7.61 30.40 -3.96
C MET A 648 8.38 29.42 -4.84
N ASP A 649 9.66 29.64 -5.13
CA ASP A 649 10.51 28.72 -5.86
C ASP A 649 10.59 27.35 -5.17
N ARG A 650 10.72 27.34 -3.84
CA ARG A 650 10.71 26.10 -3.05
C ARG A 650 9.41 25.30 -3.25
N TYR A 651 8.26 25.94 -3.18
CA TYR A 651 6.96 25.28 -3.35
C TYR A 651 6.74 24.78 -4.78
N VAL A 652 7.12 25.58 -5.78
CA VAL A 652 7.05 25.18 -7.19
C VAL A 652 7.96 23.99 -7.48
N ILE A 653 9.21 24.03 -7.00
CA ILE A 653 10.16 22.92 -7.16
C ILE A 653 9.65 21.66 -6.47
N GLY A 654 9.04 21.80 -5.28
CA GLY A 654 8.39 20.68 -4.58
C GLY A 654 7.27 20.04 -5.41
N ALA A 655 6.37 20.85 -5.97
CA ALA A 655 5.30 20.37 -6.83
C ALA A 655 5.83 19.70 -8.13
N ILE A 656 6.84 20.29 -8.77
CA ILE A 656 7.49 19.71 -9.95
C ILE A 656 8.22 18.41 -9.61
N SER A 657 8.82 18.30 -8.44
CA SER A 657 9.51 17.07 -8.01
C SER A 657 8.54 15.88 -7.93
N GLU A 658 7.31 16.09 -7.49
CA GLU A 658 6.25 15.06 -7.49
C GLU A 658 5.81 14.68 -8.92
N MET A 659 5.72 15.66 -9.83
CA MET A 659 5.40 15.40 -11.23
C MET A 659 6.50 14.62 -11.96
N ASP A 660 7.75 14.87 -11.61
CA ASP A 660 8.96 14.35 -12.26
C ASP A 660 9.56 13.12 -11.57
N ILE A 661 8.85 12.48 -10.63
CA ILE A 661 9.28 11.21 -10.03
C ILE A 661 9.70 10.24 -11.13
N PRO A 662 10.93 9.71 -11.11
CA PRO A 662 11.41 8.76 -12.10
C PRO A 662 10.50 7.53 -12.19
N LYS A 663 10.14 7.15 -13.40
CA LYS A 663 9.25 6.02 -13.68
C LYS A 663 9.98 4.96 -14.50
N ASN A 664 9.83 3.70 -14.11
CA ASN A 664 10.27 2.57 -14.92
C ASN A 664 9.34 2.39 -16.16
N PRO A 665 9.69 1.54 -17.14
CA PRO A 665 8.87 1.33 -18.31
C PRO A 665 7.44 0.90 -18.01
N ALA A 666 7.22 0.01 -17.02
CA ALA A 666 5.88 -0.41 -16.60
C ALA A 666 5.03 0.78 -16.14
N ALA A 667 5.58 1.62 -15.25
CA ALA A 667 4.90 2.81 -14.74
C ALA A 667 4.62 3.86 -15.81
N LEU A 668 5.49 3.97 -16.84
CA LEU A 668 5.26 4.85 -18.00
C LEU A 668 4.11 4.32 -18.87
N GLY A 669 4.00 3.01 -19.06
CA GLY A 669 2.88 2.38 -19.74
C GLY A 669 1.55 2.62 -19.01
N VAL A 670 1.52 2.35 -17.70
CA VAL A 670 0.33 2.62 -16.85
C VAL A 670 -0.05 4.11 -16.89
N ARG A 671 0.92 5.03 -16.85
CA ARG A 671 0.66 6.47 -17.01
C ARG A 671 0.01 6.79 -18.36
N GLY A 672 0.52 6.19 -19.44
CA GLY A 672 -0.04 6.33 -20.77
C GLY A 672 -1.46 5.82 -20.88
N LEU A 673 -1.71 4.60 -20.35
CA LEU A 673 -3.04 3.98 -20.28
C LEU A 673 -4.02 4.82 -19.48
N THR A 674 -3.63 5.26 -18.28
CA THR A 674 -4.50 6.07 -17.41
C THR A 674 -4.86 7.40 -18.09
N ALA A 675 -3.90 8.08 -18.69
CA ALA A 675 -4.16 9.31 -19.45
C ALA A 675 -5.13 9.07 -20.60
N TYR A 676 -4.95 7.98 -21.35
CA TYR A 676 -5.84 7.59 -22.45
C TYR A 676 -7.28 7.33 -21.97
N LEU A 677 -7.45 6.54 -20.91
CA LEU A 677 -8.78 6.21 -20.36
C LEU A 677 -9.48 7.41 -19.73
N SER A 678 -8.71 8.35 -19.18
CA SER A 678 -9.25 9.59 -18.58
C SER A 678 -9.44 10.74 -19.60
N GLY A 679 -9.04 10.54 -20.86
CA GLY A 679 -9.11 11.57 -21.90
C GLY A 679 -8.10 12.71 -21.73
N ILE A 680 -7.02 12.49 -20.97
CA ILE A 680 -5.99 13.49 -20.68
C ILE A 680 -4.97 13.51 -21.83
N THR A 681 -4.75 14.68 -22.43
CA THR A 681 -3.81 14.86 -23.54
C THR A 681 -2.45 15.37 -23.05
N ARG A 682 -1.44 15.26 -23.93
CA ARG A 682 -0.10 15.83 -23.65
C ARG A 682 -0.16 17.35 -23.51
N GLU A 683 -0.97 18.01 -24.33
CA GLU A 683 -1.17 19.46 -24.32
C GLU A 683 -1.75 19.95 -23.00
N GLN A 684 -2.72 19.21 -22.43
CA GLN A 684 -3.25 19.51 -21.10
C GLN A 684 -2.18 19.34 -20.02
N LEU A 685 -1.42 18.24 -20.04
CA LEU A 685 -0.33 18.02 -19.09
C LEU A 685 0.75 19.10 -19.21
N GLN A 686 1.05 19.57 -20.45
CA GLN A 686 2.00 20.66 -20.66
C GLN A 686 1.47 21.97 -20.08
N LYS A 687 0.20 22.30 -20.34
CA LYS A 687 -0.44 23.50 -19.81
C LYS A 687 -0.41 23.49 -18.26
N GLU A 688 -0.78 22.36 -17.65
CA GLU A 688 -0.73 22.22 -16.18
C GLU A 688 0.67 22.41 -15.63
N ARG A 689 1.69 21.84 -16.31
CA ARG A 689 3.09 22.02 -15.92
C ARG A 689 3.54 23.47 -16.03
N ASP A 690 3.18 24.14 -17.09
CA ASP A 690 3.49 25.58 -17.27
C ASP A 690 2.83 26.41 -16.17
N GLU A 691 1.55 26.13 -15.85
CA GLU A 691 0.83 26.80 -14.75
C GLU A 691 1.51 26.55 -13.39
N VAL A 692 2.02 25.33 -13.11
CA VAL A 692 2.80 25.03 -11.88
C VAL A 692 4.06 25.89 -11.84
N ILE A 693 4.85 25.92 -12.93
CA ILE A 693 6.13 26.63 -12.99
C ILE A 693 5.91 28.14 -12.85
N ASP A 694 4.84 28.68 -13.43
CA ASP A 694 4.57 30.11 -13.46
C ASP A 694 3.76 30.61 -12.23
N THR A 695 3.39 29.71 -11.29
CA THR A 695 2.61 30.06 -10.08
C THR A 695 3.39 31.02 -9.16
N ASP A 696 2.76 32.12 -8.78
CA ASP A 696 3.26 33.10 -7.81
C ASP A 696 2.32 33.21 -6.59
N ALA A 697 2.66 34.07 -5.63
CA ALA A 697 1.84 34.28 -4.43
C ALA A 697 0.44 34.87 -4.76
N LYS A 698 0.30 35.59 -5.86
CA LYS A 698 -0.98 36.14 -6.28
C LYS A 698 -1.90 35.02 -6.83
N GLU A 699 -1.32 34.08 -7.60
CA GLU A 699 -2.06 32.90 -8.07
C GLU A 699 -2.51 32.02 -6.89
N ILE A 700 -1.70 31.87 -5.83
CA ILE A 700 -2.10 31.14 -4.61
C ILE A 700 -3.27 31.85 -3.92
N ARG A 701 -3.22 33.18 -3.75
CA ARG A 701 -4.36 33.96 -3.20
C ARG A 701 -5.62 33.80 -4.05
N ALA A 702 -5.49 33.68 -5.36
CA ALA A 702 -6.62 33.47 -6.27
C ALA A 702 -7.32 32.10 -6.07
N LEU A 703 -6.75 31.18 -5.29
CA LEU A 703 -7.36 29.86 -4.96
C LEU A 703 -8.30 29.92 -3.75
N VAL A 704 -8.54 31.07 -3.11
CA VAL A 704 -9.52 31.22 -2.03
C VAL A 704 -10.91 30.68 -2.40
N PRO A 705 -11.47 30.92 -3.62
CA PRO A 705 -12.75 30.33 -4.03
C PRO A 705 -12.74 28.79 -4.02
N TYR A 706 -11.60 28.16 -4.33
CA TYR A 706 -11.46 26.71 -4.30
C TYR A 706 -11.56 26.15 -2.88
N ALA A 707 -10.81 26.76 -1.94
CA ALA A 707 -10.90 26.38 -0.53
C ALA A 707 -12.33 26.55 0.02
N LYS A 708 -13.00 27.68 -0.29
CA LYS A 708 -14.39 27.91 0.11
C LYS A 708 -15.35 26.89 -0.50
N ALA A 709 -15.16 26.51 -1.77
CA ALA A 709 -16.00 25.52 -2.45
C ALA A 709 -15.84 24.12 -1.79
N VAL A 710 -14.61 23.69 -1.50
CA VAL A 710 -14.35 22.42 -0.84
C VAL A 710 -14.98 22.38 0.56
N LEU A 711 -14.79 23.42 1.37
CA LEU A 711 -15.34 23.48 2.72
C LEU A 711 -16.88 23.56 2.73
N SER A 712 -17.50 24.18 1.73
CA SER A 712 -18.97 24.30 1.63
C SER A 712 -19.67 22.95 1.43
N ASN A 713 -18.97 21.93 0.96
CA ASN A 713 -19.51 20.56 0.88
C ASN A 713 -19.80 19.97 2.27
N ASN A 714 -19.06 20.42 3.29
CA ASN A 714 -19.22 20.00 4.68
C ASN A 714 -19.26 18.47 4.86
N CYS A 715 -18.32 17.77 4.24
CA CYS A 715 -18.18 16.31 4.33
C CYS A 715 -16.98 15.98 5.19
N LEU A 716 -17.23 15.48 6.40
CA LEU A 716 -16.24 15.09 7.40
C LEU A 716 -16.40 13.61 7.73
N CYS A 717 -15.30 12.89 7.77
CA CYS A 717 -15.26 11.56 8.38
C CYS A 717 -14.07 11.46 9.33
N VAL A 718 -14.33 11.00 10.54
CA VAL A 718 -13.30 10.75 11.56
C VAL A 718 -13.30 9.28 11.91
N VAL A 719 -12.13 8.64 11.83
CA VAL A 719 -11.92 7.27 12.28
C VAL A 719 -11.00 7.32 13.50
N GLY A 720 -11.37 6.74 14.63
CA GLY A 720 -10.49 6.75 15.80
C GLY A 720 -11.16 6.55 17.14
N ASN A 721 -10.57 7.20 18.14
CA ASN A 721 -10.91 7.04 19.55
C ASN A 721 -12.38 7.31 19.86
N GLU A 722 -13.06 6.33 20.39
CA GLU A 722 -14.49 6.37 20.70
C GLU A 722 -14.85 7.53 21.64
N ASN A 723 -14.07 7.75 22.72
CA ASN A 723 -14.34 8.81 23.68
C ASN A 723 -14.22 10.20 23.03
N LYS A 724 -13.17 10.40 22.23
CA LYS A 724 -12.96 11.68 21.51
C LYS A 724 -14.06 11.96 20.51
N ILE A 725 -14.53 10.95 19.78
CA ILE A 725 -15.65 11.09 18.84
C ILE A 725 -16.95 11.41 19.63
N LYS A 726 -17.23 10.72 20.73
CA LYS A 726 -18.41 10.98 21.56
C LYS A 726 -18.36 12.36 22.23
N GLU A 727 -17.21 12.80 22.75
CA GLU A 727 -17.01 14.15 23.29
C GLU A 727 -17.29 15.25 22.27
N ASN A 728 -17.01 14.99 20.99
CA ASN A 728 -17.23 15.90 19.87
C ASN A 728 -18.46 15.54 19.02
N SER A 729 -19.44 14.85 19.61
CA SER A 729 -20.63 14.33 18.89
C SER A 729 -21.42 15.40 18.13
N SER A 730 -21.35 16.66 18.54
CA SER A 730 -21.98 17.79 17.85
C SER A 730 -21.45 18.06 16.44
N LEU A 731 -20.25 17.54 16.10
CA LEU A 731 -19.68 17.66 14.75
C LEU A 731 -20.28 16.64 13.77
N PHE A 732 -20.94 15.60 14.27
CA PHE A 732 -21.36 14.45 13.48
C PHE A 732 -22.87 14.36 13.34
N THR A 733 -23.34 13.98 12.15
CA THR A 733 -24.72 13.56 11.91
C THR A 733 -24.95 12.10 12.31
N THR A 734 -23.88 11.29 12.24
CA THR A 734 -23.90 9.87 12.57
C THR A 734 -22.62 9.48 13.31
N VAL A 735 -22.77 8.69 14.37
CA VAL A 735 -21.64 8.04 15.08
C VAL A 735 -21.91 6.55 15.12
N ARG A 736 -20.94 5.73 14.76
CA ARG A 736 -21.03 4.27 14.76
C ARG A 736 -19.68 3.60 15.01
N SER A 737 -19.67 2.33 15.34
CA SER A 737 -18.47 1.47 15.34
C SER A 737 -18.13 1.00 13.93
N LEU A 738 -16.86 0.64 13.73
CA LEU A 738 -16.35 0.08 12.47
C LEU A 738 -16.84 -1.35 12.30
#